data_af1bbfd4b28efc473d5072077fb56d50
#
_entry.id   af1bbfd4b28efc473d5072077fb56d50
#
_cell.length_a   1.000
_cell.length_b   1.000
_cell.length_c   1.000
_cell.angle_alpha   90.00
_cell.angle_beta   90.00
_cell.angle_gamma   90.00
#
_symmetry.space_group_name_H-M   'P 1'
#
loop_
_entity.id
_entity.type
_entity.pdbx_description
1 polymer ?
#
loop_
_entity_poly.entity_id
_entity_poly.type
_entity_poly.pdbx_seq_one_letter_code
_entity_poly.pdbx_strand_id
1 'polypeptide(L)'
;MLVRRYWRCIIRPVRCVGMAQDDDRTRGITRRRLLIGGGAGVGLVLAYALWPRDYVSNLTAGPGEQIFGAWIKIARDGEVTIAVPQAELGQGVYTALPQIAADEMGADWRTVAVQPAPLNALYANPMAARILFRDAFARLPDNLVERHAQRSALMLTAGSTSVRAFEGDLRKAGAGVRILLCKAAARRWGVDWRSCDTAEGFVVHGKDRLRFAELAEAAADESLPREIPLRNPGGTGLSGSSVPRSDVPAKVDGSANFAGDIRLPGMMFAAIRQGPVGDTRLIDVDREAADAIAGVRQVVTNPRWVAAVANNWWAANRALDALAPRFETRGAIVDSDSIDAALGTALDGEGQRIAKAGDLSPVFSGADIVAAEYQVGLALHAAIEPMTATAYLANGHLSIWMPTQAPGLARSAAARVAGISENSVTIHPMMAGGSFGAKLESLVAQQAALLTKEVGKPVQLTWSRAEDFLHDRYRPAARARLSARLSPNGAVAGWLAKIAAPSVGHELTGRLLGGDLAASLSLSLPGGGVGDASAVEGAEPIYAIPNYAVDHHPAEIGVPVGEWRSGAHSYSCFFTESFIDELAHVAGIEAHSFRISMLGGEPRLARCLSTVASLGGWQGGVPGSGQGIACHAFRGSYIAVLAEATMESGEIKVARLVAAVDCGRQINPDIARQQIEGGLVFGMAAALGCSTGFTENLADARRFSDIGLPRLADMPEITIELIASDADPGGVGEIAVPPVAPAIANALQAATGIRFRRLPLMAEENP
;
A
#
# COMPACT_ATOMS: atom_id res chain seq x y z
N MET A 1 25.28 5.06 -42.74
CA MET A 1 25.42 6.49 -43.05
C MET A 1 24.29 7.03 -43.93
N LEU A 2 23.03 6.54 -43.73
CA LEU A 2 21.88 6.87 -44.60
C LEU A 2 20.55 7.08 -43.78
N VAL A 3 20.59 7.17 -42.46
CA VAL A 3 19.39 7.37 -41.59
C VAL A 3 19.35 8.78 -40.95
N ARG A 4 20.34 9.64 -41.16
CA ARG A 4 20.40 10.99 -40.55
C ARG A 4 19.78 12.13 -41.37
N ARG A 5 19.14 11.88 -42.53
CA ARG A 5 18.64 12.96 -43.42
C ARG A 5 17.12 13.17 -43.44
N TYR A 6 16.29 12.34 -42.72
CA TYR A 6 14.82 12.44 -42.82
C TYR A 6 14.13 13.14 -41.64
N TRP A 7 14.85 13.62 -40.61
CA TRP A 7 14.23 14.14 -39.38
C TRP A 7 14.32 15.66 -39.19
N ARG A 8 14.68 16.45 -40.21
CA ARG A 8 14.78 17.92 -40.08
C ARG A 8 13.54 18.70 -40.59
N CYS A 9 12.46 18.07 -40.99
CA CYS A 9 11.32 18.76 -41.62
C CYS A 9 9.99 18.77 -40.87
N ILE A 10 9.90 18.33 -39.61
CA ILE A 10 8.61 18.21 -38.91
C ILE A 10 8.48 19.11 -37.64
N ILE A 11 9.45 19.94 -37.33
CA ILE A 11 9.29 20.90 -36.24
C ILE A 11 9.53 22.32 -36.80
N ARG A 12 8.49 22.96 -37.31
CA ARG A 12 8.41 24.42 -37.43
C ARG A 12 7.42 24.95 -36.37
N PRO A 13 7.78 25.98 -35.61
CA PRO A 13 6.89 26.59 -34.63
C PRO A 13 5.76 27.33 -35.35
N VAL A 14 4.52 27.08 -34.93
CA VAL A 14 3.35 27.83 -35.37
C VAL A 14 3.42 29.20 -34.72
N ARG A 15 3.52 30.26 -35.54
CA ARG A 15 3.37 31.66 -35.13
C ARG A 15 1.90 31.91 -34.80
N CYS A 16 1.66 32.53 -33.65
CA CYS A 16 0.37 33.18 -33.35
C CYS A 16 0.05 34.25 -34.39
N VAL A 17 -1.10 34.14 -35.01
CA VAL A 17 -1.73 35.20 -35.80
C VAL A 17 -3.03 35.58 -35.11
N GLY A 18 -3.23 36.87 -35.02
CA GLY A 18 -4.21 37.56 -34.19
C GLY A 18 -5.68 37.27 -34.48
N MET A 19 -6.47 37.60 -33.49
CA MET A 19 -7.93 37.55 -33.46
C MET A 19 -8.52 38.44 -34.57
N ALA A 20 -9.41 37.86 -35.37
CA ALA A 20 -10.50 38.58 -36.04
C ALA A 20 -11.81 37.87 -35.71
N GLN A 21 -12.78 38.63 -35.21
CA GLN A 21 -14.17 38.20 -35.03
C GLN A 21 -14.79 37.90 -36.39
N ASP A 22 -15.48 36.78 -36.53
CA ASP A 22 -16.85 36.76 -37.06
C ASP A 22 -17.42 35.35 -37.17
N ASP A 23 -18.66 35.27 -36.80
CA ASP A 23 -19.78 34.45 -37.31
C ASP A 23 -19.89 32.96 -36.96
N ASP A 24 -20.90 32.80 -36.17
CA ASP A 24 -21.76 31.66 -35.88
C ASP A 24 -21.99 30.69 -37.06
N ARG A 25 -21.38 29.52 -37.06
CA ARG A 25 -21.87 28.27 -37.67
C ARG A 25 -21.36 27.07 -36.91
N THR A 26 -22.20 26.48 -36.07
CA THR A 26 -22.07 25.14 -35.49
C THR A 26 -21.79 24.08 -36.56
N ARG A 27 -20.52 23.85 -36.90
CA ARG A 27 -20.10 22.68 -37.67
C ARG A 27 -19.92 21.51 -36.71
N GLY A 28 -20.96 20.69 -36.58
CA GLY A 28 -20.88 19.41 -35.88
C GLY A 28 -19.72 18.58 -36.40
N ILE A 29 -18.85 18.15 -35.46
CA ILE A 29 -17.78 17.17 -35.72
C ILE A 29 -18.47 15.88 -36.16
N THR A 30 -18.31 15.47 -37.43
CA THR A 30 -18.93 14.26 -37.95
C THR A 30 -18.31 13.03 -37.22
N ARG A 31 -19.15 12.03 -36.91
CA ARG A 31 -18.73 10.74 -36.33
C ARG A 31 -17.49 10.15 -36.98
N ARG A 32 -17.30 10.36 -38.28
CA ARG A 32 -16.14 9.89 -39.05
C ARG A 32 -14.85 10.66 -38.68
N ARG A 33 -14.92 11.98 -38.41
CA ARG A 33 -13.76 12.76 -37.93
C ARG A 33 -13.39 12.44 -36.48
N LEU A 34 -14.38 12.13 -35.65
CA LEU A 34 -14.17 11.67 -34.28
C LEU A 34 -13.49 10.26 -34.27
N LEU A 35 -13.92 9.38 -35.17
CA LEU A 35 -13.33 8.03 -35.29
C LEU A 35 -11.91 8.07 -35.89
N ILE A 36 -11.64 8.94 -36.85
CA ILE A 36 -10.28 9.09 -37.43
C ILE A 36 -9.36 9.79 -36.44
N GLY A 37 -9.80 10.83 -35.74
CA GLY A 37 -9.02 11.51 -34.69
C GLY A 37 -8.78 10.60 -33.47
N GLY A 38 -9.79 9.86 -33.04
CA GLY A 38 -9.69 8.87 -31.97
C GLY A 38 -8.79 7.69 -32.32
N GLY A 39 -8.91 7.14 -33.54
CA GLY A 39 -8.07 6.04 -34.00
C GLY A 39 -6.60 6.43 -34.18
N ALA A 40 -6.31 7.65 -34.64
CA ALA A 40 -4.92 8.14 -34.71
C ALA A 40 -4.34 8.41 -33.31
N GLY A 41 -5.13 8.91 -32.38
CA GLY A 41 -4.71 9.11 -30.98
C GLY A 41 -4.40 7.78 -30.28
N VAL A 42 -5.28 6.79 -30.41
CA VAL A 42 -5.06 5.45 -29.86
C VAL A 42 -3.87 4.76 -30.53
N GLY A 43 -3.70 4.90 -31.85
CA GLY A 43 -2.55 4.34 -32.56
C GLY A 43 -1.22 4.97 -32.12
N LEU A 44 -1.17 6.28 -31.86
CA LEU A 44 0.01 6.96 -31.33
C LEU A 44 0.33 6.56 -29.88
N VAL A 45 -0.68 6.41 -29.04
CA VAL A 45 -0.52 5.93 -27.66
C VAL A 45 -0.04 4.48 -27.63
N LEU A 46 -0.60 3.60 -28.47
CA LEU A 46 -0.15 2.22 -28.62
C LEU A 46 1.27 2.14 -29.19
N ALA A 47 1.60 2.93 -30.23
CA ALA A 47 2.96 2.99 -30.78
C ALA A 47 3.97 3.47 -29.73
N TYR A 48 3.63 4.50 -28.96
CA TYR A 48 4.43 4.98 -27.86
C TYR A 48 4.58 3.92 -26.77
N ALA A 49 3.49 3.21 -26.43
CA ALA A 49 3.48 2.14 -25.45
C ALA A 49 4.28 0.89 -25.90
N LEU A 50 4.32 0.60 -27.18
CA LEU A 50 5.00 -0.57 -27.71
C LEU A 50 6.47 -0.33 -28.11
N TRP A 51 6.92 0.95 -28.15
CA TRP A 51 8.30 1.27 -28.54
C TRP A 51 9.30 0.70 -27.51
N PRO A 52 10.21 -0.20 -27.92
CA PRO A 52 11.20 -0.77 -27.02
C PRO A 52 12.13 0.34 -26.51
N ARG A 53 12.47 0.30 -25.23
CA ARG A 53 13.47 1.18 -24.59
C ARG A 53 14.42 0.32 -23.79
N ASP A 54 15.70 0.61 -23.95
CA ASP A 54 16.74 0.07 -23.08
C ASP A 54 16.91 1.01 -21.88
N TYR A 55 16.75 0.48 -20.68
CA TYR A 55 16.95 1.22 -19.44
C TYR A 55 18.32 0.92 -18.89
N VAL A 56 19.05 1.98 -18.53
CA VAL A 56 20.38 1.89 -17.94
C VAL A 56 20.28 2.16 -16.44
N SER A 57 21.02 1.38 -15.66
CA SER A 57 21.12 1.60 -14.22
C SER A 57 21.74 2.98 -13.93
N ASN A 58 21.18 3.68 -12.95
CA ASN A 58 21.71 4.90 -12.37
C ASN A 58 22.28 4.66 -10.96
N LEU A 59 22.54 3.40 -10.62
CA LEU A 59 23.28 3.03 -9.42
C LEU A 59 24.71 3.57 -9.53
N THR A 60 25.20 4.27 -8.52
CA THR A 60 26.53 4.86 -8.48
C THR A 60 27.44 4.13 -7.52
N ALA A 61 28.70 3.94 -7.90
CA ALA A 61 29.72 3.37 -7.04
C ALA A 61 30.38 4.47 -6.18
N GLY A 62 30.58 4.17 -4.92
CA GLY A 62 31.50 4.91 -4.07
C GLY A 62 32.98 4.58 -4.38
N PRO A 63 33.92 5.28 -3.73
CA PRO A 63 35.36 4.99 -3.90
C PRO A 63 35.67 3.54 -3.49
N GLY A 64 36.17 2.75 -4.45
CA GLY A 64 36.57 1.35 -4.20
C GLY A 64 35.43 0.33 -4.27
N GLU A 65 34.22 0.72 -4.66
CA GLU A 65 33.13 -0.18 -4.94
C GLU A 65 33.10 -0.61 -6.41
N GLN A 66 32.70 -1.86 -6.67
CA GLN A 66 32.38 -2.39 -7.99
C GLN A 66 30.89 -2.64 -8.12
N ILE A 67 30.27 -2.20 -9.23
CA ILE A 67 28.85 -2.36 -9.51
C ILE A 67 28.63 -3.62 -10.36
N PHE A 68 27.67 -4.42 -9.96
CA PHE A 68 27.21 -5.60 -10.68
C PHE A 68 25.73 -5.42 -11.10
N GLY A 69 25.55 -5.00 -12.36
CA GLY A 69 24.23 -4.71 -12.91
C GLY A 69 23.54 -3.51 -12.22
N ALA A 70 22.26 -3.70 -11.88
CA ALA A 70 21.46 -2.65 -11.25
C ALA A 70 21.27 -2.84 -9.72
N TRP A 71 21.73 -3.95 -9.15
CA TRP A 71 21.26 -4.42 -7.86
C TRP A 71 22.33 -4.54 -6.78
N ILE A 72 23.60 -4.81 -7.15
CA ILE A 72 24.62 -5.25 -6.20
C ILE A 72 25.90 -4.44 -6.41
N LYS A 73 26.52 -4.04 -5.29
CA LYS A 73 27.86 -3.48 -5.24
C LYS A 73 28.71 -4.32 -4.28
N ILE A 74 29.99 -4.43 -4.57
CA ILE A 74 30.98 -5.06 -3.68
C ILE A 74 32.12 -4.06 -3.46
N ALA A 75 32.37 -3.73 -2.20
CA ALA A 75 33.46 -2.85 -1.80
C ALA A 75 34.77 -3.62 -1.55
N ARG A 76 35.89 -2.89 -1.52
CA ARG A 76 37.23 -3.48 -1.27
C ARG A 76 37.40 -4.12 0.11
N ASP A 77 36.63 -3.69 1.09
CA ASP A 77 36.62 -4.28 2.43
C ASP A 77 35.75 -5.55 2.53
N GLY A 78 34.99 -5.85 1.48
CA GLY A 78 34.12 -7.02 1.38
C GLY A 78 32.65 -6.75 1.68
N GLU A 79 32.27 -5.50 1.94
CA GLU A 79 30.86 -5.15 2.08
C GLU A 79 30.12 -5.39 0.76
N VAL A 80 28.97 -6.03 0.86
CA VAL A 80 28.06 -6.32 -0.25
C VAL A 80 26.83 -5.45 -0.08
N THR A 81 26.74 -4.34 -0.80
CA THR A 81 25.58 -3.45 -0.74
C THR A 81 24.54 -3.86 -1.77
N ILE A 82 23.29 -4.05 -1.32
CA ILE A 82 22.16 -4.41 -2.17
C ILE A 82 21.21 -3.22 -2.30
N ALA A 83 20.90 -2.84 -3.54
CA ALA A 83 19.94 -1.80 -3.84
C ALA A 83 18.51 -2.32 -3.72
N VAL A 84 17.72 -1.76 -2.80
CA VAL A 84 16.34 -2.18 -2.52
C VAL A 84 15.35 -1.15 -3.06
N PRO A 85 14.49 -1.54 -4.02
CA PRO A 85 13.56 -0.62 -4.69
C PRO A 85 12.23 -0.43 -3.95
N GLN A 86 12.19 -0.76 -2.68
CA GLN A 86 11.00 -0.71 -1.84
C GLN A 86 11.25 0.15 -0.61
N ALA A 87 10.24 0.94 -0.21
CA ALA A 87 10.34 1.75 1.00
C ALA A 87 10.29 0.87 2.25
N GLU A 88 11.20 1.12 3.21
CA GLU A 88 11.15 0.50 4.53
C GLU A 88 10.18 1.29 5.43
N LEU A 89 9.07 0.64 5.79
CA LEU A 89 7.97 1.20 6.58
C LEU A 89 7.85 0.52 7.96
N GLY A 90 8.81 -0.33 8.30
CA GLY A 90 8.79 -1.21 9.45
C GLY A 90 8.53 -2.70 9.10
N GLN A 91 8.19 -3.00 7.83
CA GLN A 91 7.86 -4.36 7.39
C GLN A 91 9.08 -5.25 7.13
N GLY A 92 10.32 -4.73 7.18
CA GLY A 92 11.54 -5.52 7.09
C GLY A 92 12.01 -5.82 5.67
N VAL A 93 11.61 -5.05 4.65
CA VAL A 93 12.08 -5.25 3.27
C VAL A 93 13.57 -4.99 3.10
N TYR A 94 14.17 -4.15 3.97
CA TYR A 94 15.62 -3.93 4.01
C TYR A 94 16.41 -5.12 4.57
N THR A 95 15.71 -6.15 5.01
CA THR A 95 16.30 -7.44 5.40
C THR A 95 15.89 -8.54 4.43
N ALA A 96 14.57 -8.71 4.20
CA ALA A 96 14.06 -9.82 3.41
C ALA A 96 14.52 -9.79 1.94
N LEU A 97 14.55 -8.63 1.29
CA LEU A 97 14.98 -8.54 -0.12
C LEU A 97 16.48 -8.77 -0.28
N PRO A 98 17.38 -8.15 0.51
CA PRO A 98 18.80 -8.48 0.49
C PRO A 98 19.10 -9.94 0.81
N GLN A 99 18.35 -10.56 1.72
CA GLN A 99 18.50 -11.96 2.09
C GLN A 99 18.35 -12.89 0.88
N ILE A 100 17.43 -12.59 -0.05
CA ILE A 100 17.23 -13.33 -1.30
C ILE A 100 18.47 -13.27 -2.20
N ALA A 101 19.03 -12.08 -2.43
CA ALA A 101 20.21 -11.91 -3.26
C ALA A 101 21.46 -12.51 -2.61
N ALA A 102 21.62 -12.33 -1.31
CA ALA A 102 22.74 -12.85 -0.53
C ALA A 102 22.74 -14.40 -0.50
N ASP A 103 21.56 -15.03 -0.42
CA ASP A 103 21.40 -16.48 -0.50
C ASP A 103 21.88 -17.03 -1.84
N GLU A 104 21.41 -16.51 -2.94
CA GLU A 104 21.85 -16.92 -4.28
C GLU A 104 23.34 -16.66 -4.53
N MET A 105 23.85 -15.57 -3.97
CA MET A 105 25.24 -15.16 -4.10
C MET A 105 26.18 -15.98 -3.21
N GLY A 106 25.68 -16.55 -2.11
CA GLY A 106 26.51 -17.21 -1.08
C GLY A 106 27.31 -16.18 -0.27
N ALA A 107 26.76 -14.99 -0.03
CA ALA A 107 27.39 -13.95 0.76
C ALA A 107 27.37 -14.24 2.25
N ASP A 108 28.33 -13.69 3.01
CA ASP A 108 28.26 -13.65 4.47
C ASP A 108 27.25 -12.56 4.89
N TRP A 109 26.17 -12.94 5.56
CA TRP A 109 25.13 -12.00 5.99
C TRP A 109 25.66 -10.81 6.80
N ARG A 110 26.74 -11.02 7.57
CA ARG A 110 27.36 -9.98 8.39
C ARG A 110 28.01 -8.86 7.58
N THR A 111 28.30 -9.11 6.29
CA THR A 111 28.88 -8.12 5.36
C THR A 111 27.84 -7.52 4.42
N VAL A 112 26.57 -7.88 4.56
CA VAL A 112 25.50 -7.36 3.69
C VAL A 112 25.01 -6.03 4.22
N ALA A 113 25.11 -5.01 3.36
CA ALA A 113 24.55 -3.67 3.56
C ALA A 113 23.40 -3.40 2.60
N VAL A 114 22.62 -2.37 2.90
CA VAL A 114 21.44 -1.97 2.12
C VAL A 114 21.50 -0.50 1.76
N GLN A 115 21.13 -0.20 0.53
CA GLN A 115 20.81 1.18 0.15
C GLN A 115 19.46 1.25 -0.56
N PRO A 116 18.70 2.36 -0.41
CA PRO A 116 17.54 2.62 -1.26
C PRO A 116 17.97 2.65 -2.73
N ALA A 117 17.23 1.95 -3.60
CA ALA A 117 17.46 2.02 -5.02
C ALA A 117 17.12 3.44 -5.53
N PRO A 118 17.92 4.02 -6.41
CA PRO A 118 17.61 5.31 -7.02
C PRO A 118 16.38 5.18 -7.93
N LEU A 119 15.61 6.26 -8.08
CA LEU A 119 14.40 6.24 -8.92
C LEU A 119 14.77 5.92 -10.38
N ASN A 120 14.35 4.73 -10.84
CA ASN A 120 14.65 4.22 -12.18
C ASN A 120 13.58 3.23 -12.65
N ALA A 121 13.42 3.14 -13.96
CA ALA A 121 12.52 2.21 -14.63
C ALA A 121 12.81 0.73 -14.30
N LEU A 122 14.07 0.36 -14.08
CA LEU A 122 14.50 -1.01 -13.74
C LEU A 122 13.93 -1.50 -12.40
N TYR A 123 13.51 -0.60 -11.54
CA TYR A 123 12.98 -0.89 -10.21
C TYR A 123 11.47 -0.70 -10.10
N ALA A 124 10.78 -0.53 -11.22
CA ALA A 124 9.32 -0.40 -11.22
C ALA A 124 8.65 -1.66 -10.65
N ASN A 125 7.51 -1.46 -10.00
CA ASN A 125 6.67 -2.53 -9.46
C ASN A 125 5.32 -2.59 -10.22
N PRO A 126 5.24 -3.27 -11.37
CA PRO A 126 4.01 -3.36 -12.14
C PRO A 126 2.91 -4.13 -11.41
N MET A 127 3.27 -5.06 -10.52
CA MET A 127 2.30 -5.80 -9.71
C MET A 127 1.56 -4.87 -8.75
N ALA A 128 2.28 -3.99 -8.04
CA ALA A 128 1.65 -2.98 -7.19
C ALA A 128 0.83 -1.97 -7.99
N ALA A 129 1.32 -1.55 -9.16
CA ALA A 129 0.57 -0.65 -10.05
C ALA A 129 -0.77 -1.25 -10.47
N ARG A 130 -0.80 -2.55 -10.82
CA ARG A 130 -2.03 -3.25 -11.19
C ARG A 130 -3.01 -3.39 -10.02
N ILE A 131 -2.51 -3.51 -8.81
CA ILE A 131 -3.34 -3.60 -7.59
C ILE A 131 -3.95 -2.23 -7.28
N LEU A 132 -3.11 -1.19 -7.14
CA LEU A 132 -3.54 0.15 -6.71
C LEU A 132 -4.40 0.87 -7.75
N PHE A 133 -4.14 0.63 -9.04
CA PHE A 133 -4.83 1.30 -10.15
C PHE A 133 -5.62 0.28 -10.97
N ARG A 134 -6.27 -0.66 -10.28
CA ARG A 134 -6.93 -1.83 -10.84
C ARG A 134 -7.86 -1.47 -12.00
N ASP A 135 -8.77 -0.54 -11.79
CA ASP A 135 -9.78 -0.18 -12.79
C ASP A 135 -9.18 0.59 -13.96
N ALA A 136 -8.18 1.44 -13.71
CA ALA A 136 -7.44 2.12 -14.77
C ALA A 136 -6.68 1.16 -15.68
N PHE A 137 -6.22 0.02 -15.15
CA PHE A 137 -5.43 -0.95 -15.89
C PHE A 137 -6.16 -2.26 -16.21
N ALA A 138 -7.43 -2.42 -15.79
CA ALA A 138 -8.19 -3.67 -15.91
C ALA A 138 -8.28 -4.21 -17.33
N ARG A 139 -8.30 -3.34 -18.33
CA ARG A 139 -8.45 -3.69 -19.76
C ARG A 139 -7.13 -3.75 -20.52
N LEU A 140 -6.02 -3.42 -19.85
CA LEU A 140 -4.71 -3.43 -20.47
C LEU A 140 -4.06 -4.81 -20.32
N PRO A 141 -3.47 -5.37 -21.39
CA PRO A 141 -2.62 -6.55 -21.29
C PRO A 141 -1.46 -6.34 -20.30
N ASP A 142 -1.01 -7.41 -19.65
CA ASP A 142 0.04 -7.36 -18.62
C ASP A 142 1.31 -6.67 -19.11
N ASN A 143 1.75 -6.97 -20.32
CA ASN A 143 2.95 -6.38 -20.92
C ASN A 143 2.82 -4.86 -21.17
N LEU A 144 1.62 -4.32 -21.32
CA LEU A 144 1.42 -2.87 -21.44
C LEU A 144 1.46 -2.18 -20.08
N VAL A 145 0.87 -2.80 -19.06
CA VAL A 145 0.96 -2.30 -17.67
C VAL A 145 2.41 -2.30 -17.20
N GLU A 146 3.15 -3.38 -17.46
CA GLU A 146 4.57 -3.47 -17.13
C GLU A 146 5.38 -2.36 -17.79
N ARG A 147 5.24 -2.17 -19.12
CA ARG A 147 5.92 -1.11 -19.85
C ARG A 147 5.54 0.29 -19.37
N HIS A 148 4.26 0.49 -19.02
CA HIS A 148 3.81 1.76 -18.46
C HIS A 148 4.44 2.01 -17.10
N ALA A 149 4.43 1.02 -16.21
CA ALA A 149 5.06 1.10 -14.89
C ALA A 149 6.57 1.41 -15.00
N GLN A 150 7.28 0.76 -15.90
CA GLN A 150 8.70 1.03 -16.17
C GLN A 150 8.91 2.46 -16.67
N ARG A 151 8.15 2.91 -17.67
CA ARG A 151 8.31 4.27 -18.25
C ARG A 151 8.08 5.37 -17.24
N SER A 152 7.10 5.17 -16.38
CA SER A 152 6.74 6.14 -15.33
C SER A 152 7.56 5.93 -14.05
N ALA A 153 8.51 4.98 -14.06
CA ALA A 153 9.30 4.56 -12.90
C ALA A 153 8.42 4.38 -11.65
N LEU A 154 7.32 3.62 -11.80
CA LEU A 154 6.37 3.35 -10.70
C LEU A 154 7.00 2.40 -9.68
N MET A 155 7.92 2.91 -8.86
CA MET A 155 8.52 2.20 -7.73
C MET A 155 7.54 2.26 -6.56
N LEU A 156 6.52 1.41 -6.62
CA LEU A 156 5.44 1.39 -5.64
C LEU A 156 5.69 0.34 -4.56
N THR A 157 5.52 0.72 -3.29
CA THR A 157 5.55 -0.18 -2.15
C THR A 157 4.14 -0.33 -1.59
N ALA A 158 3.39 -1.33 -2.06
CA ALA A 158 2.00 -1.55 -1.67
C ALA A 158 1.53 -2.97 -1.98
N GLY A 159 0.38 -3.36 -1.44
CA GLY A 159 -0.34 -4.59 -1.75
C GLY A 159 0.44 -5.86 -1.45
N SER A 160 1.33 -5.82 -0.46
CA SER A 160 2.18 -6.96 -0.07
C SER A 160 2.95 -7.57 -1.25
N THR A 161 3.44 -6.72 -2.18
CA THR A 161 4.07 -7.16 -3.43
C THR A 161 5.59 -7.25 -3.38
N SER A 162 6.25 -6.72 -2.35
CA SER A 162 7.71 -6.53 -2.34
C SER A 162 8.51 -7.80 -2.64
N VAL A 163 8.27 -8.90 -1.91
CA VAL A 163 8.93 -10.19 -2.17
C VAL A 163 8.44 -10.76 -3.50
N ARG A 164 7.14 -10.78 -3.73
CA ARG A 164 6.50 -11.37 -4.91
C ARG A 164 6.97 -10.75 -6.23
N ALA A 165 7.21 -9.45 -6.24
CA ALA A 165 7.63 -8.73 -7.44
C ALA A 165 9.15 -8.85 -7.70
N PHE A 166 9.97 -8.92 -6.66
CA PHE A 166 11.42 -8.76 -6.79
C PHE A 166 12.24 -10.02 -6.47
N GLU A 167 11.62 -11.11 -5.97
CA GLU A 167 12.35 -12.36 -5.69
C GLU A 167 13.12 -12.84 -6.93
N GLY A 168 12.45 -12.91 -8.08
CA GLY A 168 13.04 -13.39 -9.32
C GLY A 168 14.24 -12.56 -9.80
N ASP A 169 14.14 -11.24 -9.73
CA ASP A 169 15.20 -10.34 -10.16
C ASP A 169 16.40 -10.35 -9.19
N LEU A 170 16.13 -10.38 -7.89
CA LEU A 170 17.18 -10.45 -6.86
C LEU A 170 17.92 -11.79 -6.90
N ARG A 171 17.23 -12.91 -7.14
CA ARG A 171 17.84 -14.20 -7.35
C ARG A 171 18.74 -14.20 -8.58
N LYS A 172 18.27 -13.68 -9.71
CA LYS A 172 19.08 -13.56 -10.94
C LYS A 172 20.29 -12.66 -10.73
N ALA A 173 20.14 -11.55 -10.01
CA ALA A 173 21.24 -10.65 -9.70
C ALA A 173 22.30 -11.32 -8.84
N GLY A 174 21.90 -12.00 -7.73
CA GLY A 174 22.80 -12.75 -6.86
C GLY A 174 23.53 -13.89 -7.59
N ALA A 175 22.80 -14.67 -8.39
CA ALA A 175 23.39 -15.73 -9.21
C ALA A 175 24.35 -15.19 -10.27
N GLY A 176 24.02 -14.05 -10.89
CA GLY A 176 24.91 -13.37 -11.83
C GLY A 176 26.24 -12.99 -11.19
N VAL A 177 26.19 -12.36 -10.01
CA VAL A 177 27.42 -12.00 -9.28
C VAL A 177 28.20 -13.24 -8.85
N ARG A 178 27.56 -14.27 -8.35
CA ARG A 178 28.18 -15.58 -8.04
C ARG A 178 28.98 -16.10 -9.23
N ILE A 179 28.39 -16.12 -10.42
CA ILE A 179 29.03 -16.63 -11.63
C ILE A 179 30.25 -15.78 -12.01
N LEU A 180 30.14 -14.44 -11.97
CA LEU A 180 31.23 -13.53 -12.28
C LEU A 180 32.41 -13.71 -11.32
N LEU A 181 32.13 -13.83 -10.02
CA LEU A 181 33.14 -14.12 -8.99
C LEU A 181 33.79 -15.50 -9.20
N CYS A 182 33.02 -16.54 -9.49
CA CYS A 182 33.53 -17.87 -9.82
C CYS A 182 34.45 -17.84 -11.06
N LYS A 183 34.09 -17.09 -12.09
CA LYS A 183 34.94 -16.92 -13.29
C LYS A 183 36.25 -16.23 -12.97
N ALA A 184 36.22 -15.15 -12.18
CA ALA A 184 37.42 -14.45 -11.76
C ALA A 184 38.36 -15.35 -10.92
N ALA A 185 37.81 -16.14 -10.00
CA ALA A 185 38.56 -17.09 -9.20
C ALA A 185 39.14 -18.22 -10.06
N ALA A 186 38.31 -18.83 -10.91
CA ALA A 186 38.69 -19.91 -11.82
C ALA A 186 39.87 -19.51 -12.73
N ARG A 187 39.86 -18.26 -13.23
CA ARG A 187 40.99 -17.71 -14.01
C ARG A 187 42.30 -17.65 -13.21
N ARG A 188 42.22 -17.35 -11.90
CA ARG A 188 43.41 -17.35 -11.02
C ARG A 188 43.90 -18.78 -10.71
N TRP A 189 42.97 -19.74 -10.61
CA TRP A 189 43.28 -21.12 -10.29
C TRP A 189 43.57 -22.01 -11.51
N GLY A 190 43.26 -21.54 -12.74
CA GLY A 190 43.38 -22.33 -13.96
C GLY A 190 42.41 -23.49 -14.08
N VAL A 191 41.18 -23.33 -13.55
CA VAL A 191 40.14 -24.36 -13.53
C VAL A 191 38.85 -23.89 -14.29
N ASP A 192 37.93 -24.81 -14.53
CA ASP A 192 36.61 -24.42 -15.06
C ASP A 192 35.81 -23.75 -13.94
N TRP A 193 35.23 -22.59 -14.24
CA TRP A 193 34.42 -21.84 -13.27
C TRP A 193 33.22 -22.62 -12.75
N ARG A 194 32.70 -23.61 -13.51
CA ARG A 194 31.61 -24.49 -13.07
C ARG A 194 32.01 -25.46 -11.94
N SER A 195 33.30 -25.65 -11.72
CA SER A 195 33.81 -26.40 -10.60
C SER A 195 34.00 -25.58 -9.33
N CYS A 196 33.79 -24.26 -9.43
CA CYS A 196 33.79 -23.31 -8.30
C CYS A 196 32.37 -23.10 -7.78
N ASP A 197 32.25 -22.86 -6.48
CA ASP A 197 31.01 -22.39 -5.85
C ASP A 197 31.31 -21.25 -4.86
N THR A 198 30.26 -20.70 -4.25
CA THR A 198 30.38 -19.61 -3.26
C THR A 198 29.75 -20.00 -1.95
N ALA A 199 30.39 -19.65 -0.85
CA ALA A 199 29.90 -19.84 0.51
C ALA A 199 30.51 -18.79 1.45
N GLU A 200 29.69 -18.20 2.31
CA GLU A 200 30.10 -17.29 3.39
C GLU A 200 31.03 -16.14 2.92
N GLY A 201 30.74 -15.56 1.75
CA GLY A 201 31.54 -14.44 1.20
C GLY A 201 32.83 -14.85 0.52
N PHE A 202 33.02 -16.14 0.24
CA PHE A 202 34.15 -16.68 -0.46
C PHE A 202 33.74 -17.45 -1.72
N VAL A 203 34.57 -17.39 -2.76
CA VAL A 203 34.60 -18.41 -3.81
C VAL A 203 35.45 -19.56 -3.36
N VAL A 204 34.98 -20.79 -3.56
CA VAL A 204 35.61 -22.02 -3.11
C VAL A 204 35.82 -23.00 -4.25
N HIS A 205 36.96 -23.72 -4.25
CA HIS A 205 37.29 -24.85 -5.12
C HIS A 205 38.16 -25.85 -4.38
N GLY A 206 37.58 -26.95 -3.98
CA GLY A 206 38.26 -27.91 -3.12
C GLY A 206 38.71 -27.30 -1.79
N LYS A 207 40.03 -27.10 -1.61
CA LYS A 207 40.61 -26.46 -0.41
C LYS A 207 40.94 -24.98 -0.61
N ASP A 208 40.88 -24.51 -1.85
CA ASP A 208 41.21 -23.15 -2.20
C ASP A 208 40.03 -22.24 -1.99
N ARG A 209 40.29 -21.04 -1.48
CA ARG A 209 39.25 -20.04 -1.22
C ARG A 209 39.78 -18.63 -1.43
N LEU A 210 38.98 -17.75 -2.03
CA LEU A 210 39.25 -16.32 -2.24
C LEU A 210 38.04 -15.51 -1.79
N ARG A 211 38.29 -14.41 -1.10
CA ARG A 211 37.22 -13.49 -0.67
C ARG A 211 36.58 -12.78 -1.85
N PHE A 212 35.31 -12.43 -1.75
CA PHE A 212 34.64 -11.61 -2.77
C PHE A 212 35.35 -10.30 -3.02
N ALA A 213 35.85 -9.63 -1.97
CA ALA A 213 36.63 -8.41 -2.06
C ALA A 213 37.87 -8.54 -2.97
N GLU A 214 38.57 -9.66 -2.91
CA GLU A 214 39.79 -9.93 -3.69
C GLU A 214 39.50 -10.16 -5.19
N LEU A 215 38.26 -10.51 -5.50
CA LEU A 215 37.79 -10.89 -6.82
C LEU A 215 36.93 -9.82 -7.49
N ALA A 216 36.36 -8.87 -6.74
CA ALA A 216 35.36 -7.94 -7.22
C ALA A 216 35.78 -7.15 -8.46
N GLU A 217 36.99 -6.61 -8.47
CA GLU A 217 37.56 -5.86 -9.61
C GLU A 217 37.68 -6.76 -10.85
N ALA A 218 38.27 -7.94 -10.71
CA ALA A 218 38.41 -8.89 -11.82
C ALA A 218 37.06 -9.48 -12.27
N ALA A 219 36.11 -9.64 -11.36
CA ALA A 219 34.77 -10.13 -11.68
C ALA A 219 33.93 -9.10 -12.45
N ALA A 220 34.18 -7.80 -12.23
CA ALA A 220 33.51 -6.74 -12.98
C ALA A 220 33.87 -6.74 -14.49
N ASP A 221 35.03 -7.28 -14.86
CA ASP A 221 35.48 -7.43 -16.23
C ASP A 221 34.95 -8.71 -16.91
N GLU A 222 34.32 -9.61 -16.15
CA GLU A 222 33.78 -10.86 -16.67
C GLU A 222 32.40 -10.67 -17.33
N SER A 223 32.06 -11.56 -18.24
CA SER A 223 30.75 -11.59 -18.91
C SER A 223 29.89 -12.72 -18.38
N LEU A 224 28.59 -12.47 -18.26
CA LEU A 224 27.60 -13.49 -17.88
C LEU A 224 27.39 -14.50 -19.01
N PRO A 225 27.13 -15.77 -18.70
CA PRO A 225 26.66 -16.76 -19.70
C PRO A 225 25.24 -16.39 -20.16
N ARG A 226 24.81 -16.97 -21.29
CA ARG A 226 23.48 -16.76 -21.83
C ARG A 226 22.38 -17.20 -20.86
N GLU A 227 22.61 -18.28 -20.15
CA GLU A 227 21.71 -18.82 -19.12
C GLU A 227 22.37 -18.67 -17.75
N ILE A 228 21.64 -18.14 -16.81
CA ILE A 228 22.08 -17.93 -15.43
C ILE A 228 21.45 -19.03 -14.57
N PRO A 229 22.22 -20.07 -14.15
CA PRO A 229 21.70 -21.11 -13.30
C PRO A 229 21.43 -20.59 -11.90
N LEU A 230 20.19 -20.72 -11.44
CA LEU A 230 19.80 -20.40 -10.07
C LEU A 230 20.05 -21.61 -9.16
N ARG A 231 20.30 -21.35 -7.88
CA ARG A 231 20.29 -22.40 -6.83
C ARG A 231 18.85 -22.85 -6.57
N ASN A 232 18.68 -23.99 -5.93
CA ASN A 232 17.37 -24.31 -5.36
C ASN A 232 17.03 -23.29 -4.26
N PRO A 233 15.76 -22.88 -4.13
CA PRO A 233 15.37 -21.97 -3.06
C PRO A 233 15.83 -22.47 -1.69
N GLY A 234 16.48 -21.58 -0.90
CA GLY A 234 17.07 -21.96 0.39
C GLY A 234 18.34 -22.82 0.30
N GLY A 235 19.00 -22.91 -0.88
CA GLY A 235 20.14 -23.78 -1.13
C GLY A 235 21.36 -23.56 -0.24
N THR A 236 21.58 -22.33 0.28
CA THR A 236 22.62 -22.03 1.28
C THR A 236 22.09 -22.01 2.70
N GLY A 237 20.75 -22.10 2.88
CA GLY A 237 20.07 -22.01 4.17
C GLY A 237 19.92 -20.59 4.71
N LEU A 238 20.27 -19.55 3.94
CA LEU A 238 20.08 -18.17 4.33
C LEU A 238 18.61 -17.76 4.15
N SER A 239 18.04 -17.93 2.95
CA SER A 239 16.59 -17.82 2.74
C SER A 239 15.88 -18.98 3.45
N GLY A 240 14.84 -18.66 4.21
CA GLY A 240 14.14 -19.60 5.09
C GLY A 240 14.66 -19.60 6.53
N SER A 241 15.74 -18.88 6.83
CA SER A 241 16.25 -18.69 8.18
C SER A 241 15.91 -17.31 8.75
N SER A 242 15.84 -17.21 10.08
CA SER A 242 15.56 -15.97 10.80
C SER A 242 16.84 -15.16 11.01
N VAL A 243 17.35 -14.55 9.93
CA VAL A 243 18.49 -13.64 10.07
C VAL A 243 18.06 -12.35 10.78
N PRO A 244 18.95 -11.73 11.58
CA PRO A 244 18.67 -10.47 12.26
C PRO A 244 18.31 -9.35 11.26
N ARG A 245 17.39 -8.50 11.64
CA ARG A 245 17.02 -7.33 10.83
C ARG A 245 18.19 -6.35 10.72
N SER A 246 18.51 -5.96 9.48
CA SER A 246 19.60 -5.04 9.16
C SER A 246 19.32 -3.59 9.61
N ASP A 247 18.05 -3.21 9.74
CA ASP A 247 17.61 -1.85 10.08
C ASP A 247 17.45 -1.58 11.59
N VAL A 248 17.38 -2.63 12.42
CA VAL A 248 17.14 -2.50 13.86
C VAL A 248 18.29 -1.84 14.61
N PRO A 249 19.57 -2.18 14.41
CA PRO A 249 20.65 -1.54 15.14
C PRO A 249 20.63 -0.02 15.04
N ALA A 250 20.52 0.53 13.83
CA ALA A 250 20.46 1.97 13.60
C ALA A 250 19.20 2.63 14.20
N LYS A 251 18.08 1.91 14.30
CA LYS A 251 16.87 2.42 14.95
C LYS A 251 16.99 2.45 16.46
N VAL A 252 17.68 1.48 17.04
CA VAL A 252 17.82 1.38 18.52
C VAL A 252 18.86 2.38 19.05
N ASP A 253 19.96 2.61 18.34
CA ASP A 253 21.00 3.55 18.73
C ASP A 253 20.72 5.00 18.29
N GLY A 254 19.65 5.22 17.50
CA GLY A 254 19.23 6.52 17.01
C GLY A 254 20.02 7.05 15.80
N SER A 255 20.85 6.22 15.17
CA SER A 255 21.58 6.59 13.94
C SER A 255 20.75 6.45 12.66
N ALA A 256 19.57 5.82 12.75
CA ALA A 256 18.64 5.73 11.62
C ALA A 256 18.14 7.13 11.21
N ASN A 257 18.18 7.41 9.91
CA ASN A 257 17.80 8.70 9.36
C ASN A 257 16.34 8.66 8.85
N PHE A 258 15.46 9.38 9.50
CA PHE A 258 14.09 9.64 9.07
C PHE A 258 13.97 11.03 8.42
N ALA A 259 12.83 11.33 7.81
CA ALA A 259 12.66 12.63 7.14
C ALA A 259 12.77 13.84 8.08
N GLY A 260 12.36 13.68 9.34
CA GLY A 260 12.50 14.69 10.38
C GLY A 260 13.94 14.97 10.82
N ASP A 261 14.90 14.06 10.51
CA ASP A 261 16.30 14.17 10.93
C ASP A 261 17.18 14.91 9.92
N ILE A 262 16.65 15.18 8.73
CA ILE A 262 17.40 15.91 7.70
C ILE A 262 17.75 17.31 8.18
N ARG A 263 19.04 17.65 8.08
CA ARG A 263 19.58 18.97 8.41
C ARG A 263 20.43 19.51 7.26
N LEU A 264 20.01 20.63 6.69
CA LEU A 264 20.70 21.32 5.61
C LEU A 264 21.18 22.71 6.07
N PRO A 265 22.29 23.23 5.53
CA PRO A 265 22.76 24.57 5.86
C PRO A 265 21.69 25.65 5.61
N GLY A 266 21.42 26.48 6.60
CA GLY A 266 20.45 27.58 6.50
C GLY A 266 18.98 27.15 6.41
N MET A 267 18.68 25.89 6.76
CA MET A 267 17.34 25.31 6.71
C MET A 267 16.37 26.01 7.65
N MET A 268 15.11 26.13 7.17
CA MET A 268 13.98 26.63 7.94
C MET A 268 13.00 25.47 8.22
N PHE A 269 12.14 25.69 9.20
CA PHE A 269 11.11 24.73 9.62
C PHE A 269 9.73 25.33 9.39
N ALA A 270 8.83 24.53 8.86
CA ALA A 270 7.46 24.93 8.59
C ALA A 270 6.46 24.03 9.33
N ALA A 271 5.41 24.66 9.82
CA ALA A 271 4.17 24.01 10.22
C ALA A 271 3.04 24.55 9.35
N ILE A 272 1.95 23.79 9.23
CA ILE A 272 0.83 24.09 8.32
C ILE A 272 -0.50 23.96 9.04
N ARG A 273 -1.50 24.74 8.61
CA ARG A 273 -2.90 24.59 8.97
C ARG A 273 -3.72 24.56 7.70
N GLN A 274 -4.44 23.49 7.49
CA GLN A 274 -5.26 23.27 6.31
C GLN A 274 -6.74 23.52 6.64
N GLY A 275 -7.51 23.97 5.65
CA GLY A 275 -8.94 24.20 5.80
C GLY A 275 -9.73 22.88 5.82
N PRO A 276 -10.97 22.91 6.34
CA PRO A 276 -11.87 21.74 6.38
C PRO A 276 -12.06 21.07 5.01
N VAL A 277 -12.57 19.85 4.98
CA VAL A 277 -12.90 19.16 3.71
C VAL A 277 -14.00 19.90 2.95
N GLY A 278 -14.10 19.68 1.64
CA GLY A 278 -15.06 20.38 0.77
C GLY A 278 -14.45 21.55 -0.01
N ASP A 279 -15.30 22.44 -0.55
CA ASP A 279 -14.88 23.68 -1.26
C ASP A 279 -14.52 24.76 -0.23
N THR A 280 -13.36 24.60 0.38
CA THR A 280 -12.88 25.47 1.44
C THR A 280 -11.86 26.47 0.93
N ARG A 281 -11.89 27.70 1.47
CA ARG A 281 -10.95 28.77 1.14
C ARG A 281 -10.50 29.52 2.38
N LEU A 282 -9.23 29.86 2.42
CA LEU A 282 -8.67 30.76 3.42
C LEU A 282 -9.21 32.19 3.18
N ILE A 283 -9.84 32.76 4.19
CA ILE A 283 -10.44 34.10 4.15
C ILE A 283 -9.49 35.12 4.75
N ASP A 284 -8.92 34.80 5.93
CA ASP A 284 -8.22 35.77 6.75
C ASP A 284 -7.21 35.11 7.70
N VAL A 285 -6.16 35.84 8.06
CA VAL A 285 -5.13 35.46 9.05
C VAL A 285 -4.63 36.68 9.79
N ASP A 286 -4.37 36.55 11.09
CA ASP A 286 -3.72 37.60 11.89
C ASP A 286 -2.18 37.52 11.73
N ARG A 287 -1.66 38.23 10.73
CA ARG A 287 -0.21 38.26 10.46
C ARG A 287 0.57 38.98 11.56
N GLU A 288 0.04 40.03 12.14
CA GLU A 288 0.73 40.81 13.13
C GLU A 288 1.02 39.97 14.39
N ALA A 289 0.02 39.20 14.84
CA ALA A 289 0.18 38.28 15.95
C ALA A 289 1.23 37.18 15.69
N ALA A 290 1.28 36.68 14.48
CA ALA A 290 2.27 35.66 14.10
C ALA A 290 3.69 36.23 14.00
N ASP A 291 3.85 37.42 13.43
CA ASP A 291 5.15 38.08 13.24
C ASP A 291 5.78 38.48 14.61
N ALA A 292 4.95 38.67 15.64
CA ALA A 292 5.40 38.88 17.01
C ALA A 292 6.05 37.65 17.67
N ILE A 293 5.89 36.44 17.10
CA ILE A 293 6.47 35.20 17.61
C ILE A 293 7.96 35.16 17.28
N ALA A 294 8.82 35.11 18.30
CA ALA A 294 10.26 35.06 18.12
C ALA A 294 10.70 33.86 17.28
N GLY A 295 11.48 34.10 16.23
CA GLY A 295 12.00 33.07 15.34
C GLY A 295 11.19 32.86 14.07
N VAL A 296 9.97 33.40 13.96
CA VAL A 296 9.19 33.41 12.72
C VAL A 296 9.90 34.25 11.66
N ARG A 297 9.85 33.79 10.41
CA ARG A 297 10.51 34.44 9.27
C ARG A 297 9.55 34.79 8.17
N GLN A 298 8.54 33.97 7.94
CA GLN A 298 7.59 34.16 6.85
C GLN A 298 6.28 33.43 7.12
N VAL A 299 5.18 34.01 6.70
CA VAL A 299 3.88 33.37 6.59
C VAL A 299 3.56 33.20 5.11
N VAL A 300 3.30 31.96 4.69
CA VAL A 300 2.93 31.58 3.32
C VAL A 300 1.46 31.21 3.29
N THR A 301 0.68 31.90 2.46
CA THR A 301 -0.75 31.65 2.30
C THR A 301 -1.05 30.97 0.97
N ASN A 302 -1.98 30.02 1.00
CA ASN A 302 -2.52 29.34 -0.17
C ASN A 302 -4.05 29.34 -0.03
N PRO A 303 -4.83 29.25 -1.11
CA PRO A 303 -6.29 29.22 -0.99
C PRO A 303 -6.84 28.17 -0.03
N ARG A 304 -6.15 27.04 0.16
CA ARG A 304 -6.61 25.92 1.00
C ARG A 304 -5.83 25.71 2.30
N TRP A 305 -4.74 26.44 2.50
CA TRP A 305 -3.90 26.29 3.71
C TRP A 305 -3.06 27.53 3.98
N VAL A 306 -2.56 27.63 5.18
CA VAL A 306 -1.54 28.61 5.58
C VAL A 306 -0.41 27.87 6.28
N ALA A 307 0.82 28.31 6.02
CA ALA A 307 2.02 27.81 6.70
C ALA A 307 2.80 28.96 7.34
N ALA A 308 3.32 28.72 8.53
CA ALA A 308 4.31 29.56 9.17
C ALA A 308 5.68 28.92 9.03
N VAL A 309 6.70 29.72 8.70
CA VAL A 309 8.08 29.31 8.51
C VAL A 309 8.94 30.01 9.55
N ALA A 310 9.70 29.24 10.30
CA ALA A 310 10.52 29.74 11.43
C ALA A 310 11.89 29.04 11.49
N ASN A 311 12.74 29.49 12.42
CA ASN A 311 14.04 28.88 12.68
C ASN A 311 13.96 27.54 13.45
N ASN A 312 12.80 27.16 13.95
CA ASN A 312 12.48 25.84 14.51
C ASN A 312 10.98 25.56 14.37
N TRP A 313 10.60 24.28 14.44
CA TRP A 313 9.21 23.85 14.25
C TRP A 313 8.26 24.36 15.33
N TRP A 314 8.73 24.46 16.57
CA TRP A 314 7.91 24.95 17.68
C TRP A 314 7.46 26.40 17.45
N ALA A 315 8.38 27.29 17.05
CA ALA A 315 8.04 28.67 16.71
C ALA A 315 7.05 28.74 15.53
N ALA A 316 7.24 27.92 14.49
CA ALA A 316 6.33 27.82 13.37
C ALA A 316 4.92 27.38 13.81
N ASN A 317 4.82 26.36 14.65
CA ASN A 317 3.51 25.87 15.12
C ASN A 317 2.80 26.90 16.03
N ARG A 318 3.53 27.58 16.91
CA ARG A 318 2.97 28.66 17.73
C ARG A 318 2.50 29.84 16.88
N ALA A 319 3.20 30.15 15.79
CA ALA A 319 2.78 31.19 14.87
C ALA A 319 1.45 30.84 14.17
N LEU A 320 1.22 29.56 13.85
CA LEU A 320 -0.06 29.11 13.31
C LEU A 320 -1.23 29.30 14.28
N ASP A 321 -0.97 29.06 15.58
CA ASP A 321 -1.99 29.30 16.60
C ASP A 321 -2.29 30.82 16.73
N ALA A 322 -1.25 31.67 16.66
CA ALA A 322 -1.39 33.13 16.68
C ALA A 322 -2.05 33.69 15.41
N LEU A 323 -1.78 33.08 14.24
CA LEU A 323 -2.42 33.46 12.95
C LEU A 323 -3.94 33.30 12.99
N ALA A 324 -4.49 32.43 13.85
CA ALA A 324 -5.91 32.16 13.97
C ALA A 324 -6.63 32.07 12.61
N PRO A 325 -6.18 31.20 11.67
CA PRO A 325 -6.66 31.22 10.29
C PRO A 325 -8.16 30.94 10.21
N ARG A 326 -8.86 31.77 9.45
CA ARG A 326 -10.29 31.61 9.20
C ARG A 326 -10.51 31.07 7.79
N PHE A 327 -11.24 29.96 7.71
CA PHE A 327 -11.63 29.34 6.46
C PHE A 327 -13.15 29.48 6.25
N GLU A 328 -13.57 29.62 5.00
CA GLU A 328 -14.95 29.50 4.59
C GLU A 328 -15.10 28.21 3.78
N THR A 329 -16.04 27.36 4.15
CA THR A 329 -16.38 26.15 3.40
C THR A 329 -17.75 26.36 2.77
N ARG A 330 -17.85 26.13 1.46
CA ARG A 330 -19.10 26.24 0.69
C ARG A 330 -19.65 24.85 0.40
N GLY A 331 -20.96 24.76 0.25
CA GLY A 331 -21.67 23.53 -0.04
C GLY A 331 -22.28 22.87 1.18
N ALA A 332 -22.57 21.57 1.09
CA ALA A 332 -23.13 20.81 2.19
C ALA A 332 -22.12 20.63 3.33
N ILE A 333 -22.62 20.65 4.54
CA ILE A 333 -21.83 20.27 5.73
C ILE A 333 -21.69 18.76 5.72
N VAL A 334 -20.47 18.28 5.96
CA VAL A 334 -20.16 16.87 6.14
C VAL A 334 -20.00 16.59 7.62
N ASP A 335 -20.82 15.71 8.14
CA ASP A 335 -20.80 15.17 9.50
C ASP A 335 -21.08 13.66 9.47
N SER A 336 -20.99 13.00 10.62
CA SER A 336 -21.19 11.56 10.72
C SER A 336 -22.59 11.13 10.25
N ASP A 337 -23.63 11.93 10.52
CA ASP A 337 -25.00 11.62 10.11
C ASP A 337 -25.18 11.71 8.59
N SER A 338 -24.58 12.72 7.95
CA SER A 338 -24.60 12.87 6.49
C SER A 338 -23.83 11.76 5.78
N ILE A 339 -22.73 11.27 6.38
CA ILE A 339 -21.97 10.10 5.88
C ILE A 339 -22.85 8.86 5.94
N ASP A 340 -23.49 8.59 7.07
CA ASP A 340 -24.37 7.43 7.25
C ASP A 340 -25.58 7.49 6.30
N ALA A 341 -26.18 8.66 6.12
CA ALA A 341 -27.28 8.88 5.17
C ALA A 341 -26.85 8.64 3.71
N ALA A 342 -25.65 9.10 3.33
CA ALA A 342 -25.10 8.87 2.00
C ALA A 342 -24.88 7.37 1.71
N LEU A 343 -24.33 6.62 2.67
CA LEU A 343 -24.16 5.17 2.56
C LEU A 343 -25.50 4.43 2.46
N GLY A 344 -26.49 4.82 3.27
CA GLY A 344 -27.83 4.23 3.22
C GLY A 344 -28.51 4.49 1.86
N THR A 345 -28.48 5.73 1.38
CA THR A 345 -29.04 6.11 0.09
C THR A 345 -28.39 5.36 -1.07
N ALA A 346 -27.06 5.23 -1.03
CA ALA A 346 -26.32 4.47 -2.05
C ALA A 346 -26.70 3.00 -2.05
N LEU A 347 -26.82 2.38 -0.86
CA LEU A 347 -27.17 0.97 -0.71
C LEU A 347 -28.59 0.63 -1.24
N ASP A 348 -29.52 1.56 -1.14
CA ASP A 348 -30.88 1.45 -1.69
C ASP A 348 -30.98 1.84 -3.16
N GLY A 349 -29.95 2.49 -3.70
CA GLY A 349 -29.85 2.92 -5.10
C GLY A 349 -29.40 1.80 -6.05
N GLU A 350 -29.02 2.19 -7.27
CA GLU A 350 -28.48 1.27 -8.29
C GLU A 350 -27.05 0.89 -7.95
N GLY A 351 -26.76 -0.42 -7.87
CA GLY A 351 -25.42 -0.97 -7.71
C GLY A 351 -24.80 -1.41 -9.04
N GLN A 352 -23.48 -1.52 -9.04
CA GLN A 352 -22.72 -2.02 -10.17
C GLN A 352 -22.18 -3.42 -9.85
N ARG A 353 -22.51 -4.40 -10.72
CA ARG A 353 -22.05 -5.78 -10.58
C ARG A 353 -20.55 -5.89 -10.84
N ILE A 354 -19.78 -6.23 -9.79
CA ILE A 354 -18.32 -6.41 -9.84
C ILE A 354 -17.94 -7.86 -10.08
N ALA A 355 -18.60 -8.79 -9.38
CA ALA A 355 -18.33 -10.22 -9.52
C ALA A 355 -19.64 -11.03 -9.50
N LYS A 356 -19.65 -12.15 -10.22
CA LYS A 356 -20.77 -13.10 -10.20
C LYS A 356 -20.35 -14.49 -10.65
N ALA A 357 -21.06 -15.51 -10.13
CA ALA A 357 -21.10 -16.84 -10.67
C ALA A 357 -22.54 -17.37 -10.64
N GLY A 358 -22.87 -18.27 -11.55
CA GLY A 358 -24.22 -18.87 -11.64
C GLY A 358 -25.32 -17.85 -11.91
N ASP A 359 -26.55 -18.19 -11.46
CA ASP A 359 -27.75 -17.34 -11.56
C ASP A 359 -28.50 -17.32 -10.23
N LEU A 360 -28.60 -16.14 -9.61
CA LEU A 360 -29.31 -15.93 -8.34
C LEU A 360 -30.83 -15.86 -8.51
N SER A 361 -31.34 -15.51 -9.69
CA SER A 361 -32.77 -15.28 -9.91
C SER A 361 -33.63 -16.50 -9.55
N PRO A 362 -33.37 -17.71 -10.09
CA PRO A 362 -34.12 -18.89 -9.70
C PRO A 362 -33.85 -19.34 -8.27
N VAL A 363 -32.63 -19.03 -7.73
CA VAL A 363 -32.27 -19.44 -6.37
C VAL A 363 -33.00 -18.63 -5.34
N PHE A 364 -33.23 -17.34 -5.56
CA PHE A 364 -33.89 -16.44 -4.60
C PHE A 364 -35.42 -16.34 -4.80
N SER A 365 -35.95 -16.82 -5.92
CA SER A 365 -37.39 -16.75 -6.18
C SER A 365 -38.19 -17.63 -5.26
N GLY A 366 -39.14 -17.03 -4.50
CA GLY A 366 -40.05 -17.74 -3.64
C GLY A 366 -39.41 -18.53 -2.47
N ALA A 367 -38.22 -18.11 -2.05
CA ALA A 367 -37.43 -18.80 -1.04
C ALA A 367 -37.28 -17.97 0.25
N ASP A 368 -37.10 -18.68 1.37
CA ASP A 368 -36.66 -18.04 2.61
C ASP A 368 -35.20 -17.57 2.45
N ILE A 369 -35.00 -16.27 2.59
CA ILE A 369 -33.69 -15.61 2.46
C ILE A 369 -33.27 -15.12 3.83
N VAL A 370 -32.07 -15.52 4.24
CA VAL A 370 -31.38 -14.91 5.39
C VAL A 370 -30.70 -13.63 4.92
N ALA A 371 -30.94 -12.53 5.63
CA ALA A 371 -30.32 -11.25 5.29
C ALA A 371 -29.82 -10.54 6.55
N ALA A 372 -28.71 -9.80 6.41
CA ALA A 372 -28.16 -8.98 7.47
C ALA A 372 -27.51 -7.71 6.90
N GLU A 373 -27.52 -6.62 7.68
CA GLU A 373 -26.78 -5.39 7.36
C GLU A 373 -25.60 -5.21 8.30
N TYR A 374 -24.50 -4.72 7.73
CA TYR A 374 -23.27 -4.44 8.45
C TYR A 374 -22.79 -3.04 8.12
N GLN A 375 -22.06 -2.43 9.04
CA GLN A 375 -21.52 -1.09 8.86
C GLN A 375 -20.14 -0.96 9.47
N VAL A 376 -19.27 -0.15 8.80
CA VAL A 376 -17.99 0.26 9.36
C VAL A 376 -17.83 1.77 9.23
N GLY A 377 -17.25 2.40 10.26
CA GLY A 377 -16.92 3.82 10.26
C GLY A 377 -15.60 4.11 9.54
N LEU A 378 -15.26 5.40 9.45
CA LEU A 378 -13.96 5.87 8.97
C LEU A 378 -12.85 5.42 9.92
N ALA A 379 -11.71 4.98 9.39
CA ALA A 379 -10.55 4.66 10.23
C ALA A 379 -9.31 5.45 9.79
N LEU A 380 -8.48 5.82 10.78
CA LEU A 380 -7.25 6.57 10.60
C LEU A 380 -6.08 5.63 10.34
N HIS A 381 -5.08 6.12 9.59
CA HIS A 381 -3.80 5.42 9.47
C HIS A 381 -2.99 5.45 10.76
N ALA A 382 -3.02 6.57 11.48
CA ALA A 382 -2.42 6.76 12.79
C ALA A 382 -0.93 6.35 12.86
N ALA A 383 -0.16 6.57 11.78
CA ALA A 383 1.27 6.32 11.77
C ALA A 383 2.00 7.16 12.82
N ILE A 384 3.01 6.60 13.49
CA ILE A 384 3.77 7.32 14.53
C ILE A 384 4.46 8.56 13.95
N GLU A 385 5.10 8.44 12.79
CA GLU A 385 5.66 9.57 12.04
C GLU A 385 4.55 10.26 11.23
N PRO A 386 4.21 11.53 11.52
CA PRO A 386 3.26 12.29 10.72
C PRO A 386 3.84 12.65 9.36
N MET A 387 3.04 13.22 8.46
CA MET A 387 3.49 13.66 7.15
C MET A 387 4.63 14.68 7.29
N THR A 388 5.80 14.34 6.72
CA THR A 388 7.02 15.14 6.81
C THR A 388 7.76 15.12 5.47
N ALA A 389 8.25 16.28 5.03
CA ALA A 389 9.14 16.40 3.87
C ALA A 389 10.11 17.57 4.06
N THR A 390 11.37 17.36 3.70
CA THR A 390 12.36 18.44 3.57
C THR A 390 12.61 18.71 2.09
N ALA A 391 12.45 19.95 1.64
CA ALA A 391 12.62 20.34 0.24
C ALA A 391 13.62 21.46 0.09
N TYR A 392 14.41 21.42 -1.00
CA TYR A 392 15.33 22.48 -1.38
C TYR A 392 15.34 22.69 -2.89
N LEU A 393 14.93 23.88 -3.30
CA LEU A 393 14.98 24.33 -4.69
C LEU A 393 16.20 25.27 -4.87
N ALA A 394 17.19 24.81 -5.62
CA ALA A 394 18.41 25.58 -5.92
C ALA A 394 18.81 25.39 -7.38
N ASN A 395 19.22 26.46 -8.05
CA ASN A 395 19.70 26.42 -9.43
C ASN A 395 18.77 25.69 -10.41
N GLY A 396 17.45 25.80 -10.20
CA GLY A 396 16.44 25.13 -11.02
C GLY A 396 16.27 23.62 -10.74
N HIS A 397 16.95 23.09 -9.73
CA HIS A 397 16.83 21.70 -9.29
C HIS A 397 16.18 21.60 -7.90
N LEU A 398 15.18 20.73 -7.77
CA LEU A 398 14.45 20.49 -6.54
C LEU A 398 14.84 19.13 -5.95
N SER A 399 15.39 19.13 -4.74
CA SER A 399 15.65 17.92 -3.96
C SER A 399 14.62 17.82 -2.84
N ILE A 400 14.01 16.63 -2.65
CA ILE A 400 13.03 16.35 -1.59
C ILE A 400 13.43 15.08 -0.85
N TRP A 401 13.59 15.17 0.47
CA TRP A 401 13.78 14.06 1.40
C TRP A 401 12.46 13.78 2.10
N MET A 402 11.88 12.60 1.89
CA MET A 402 10.58 12.23 2.47
C MET A 402 10.40 10.73 2.54
N PRO A 403 9.63 10.21 3.52
CA PRO A 403 9.15 8.86 3.48
C PRO A 403 8.02 8.78 2.44
N THR A 404 8.13 7.86 1.49
CA THR A 404 7.11 7.70 0.45
C THR A 404 7.04 6.27 -0.08
N GLN A 405 5.84 5.78 -0.29
CA GLN A 405 5.56 4.51 -0.96
C GLN A 405 5.51 4.64 -2.50
N ALA A 406 5.55 5.89 -3.02
CA ALA A 406 5.38 6.19 -4.44
C ALA A 406 6.31 7.32 -4.90
N PRO A 407 7.66 7.15 -4.85
CA PRO A 407 8.61 8.24 -5.11
C PRO A 407 8.49 8.84 -6.51
N GLY A 408 8.15 8.04 -7.53
CA GLY A 408 7.92 8.55 -8.90
C GLY A 408 6.72 9.50 -8.98
N LEU A 409 5.62 9.15 -8.30
CA LEU A 409 4.42 9.98 -8.28
C LEU A 409 4.63 11.25 -7.44
N ALA A 410 5.35 11.15 -6.33
CA ALA A 410 5.74 12.31 -5.52
C ALA A 410 6.62 13.28 -6.34
N ARG A 411 7.56 12.78 -7.15
CA ARG A 411 8.37 13.56 -8.08
C ARG A 411 7.51 14.35 -9.06
N SER A 412 6.60 13.65 -9.75
CA SER A 412 5.70 14.26 -10.75
C SER A 412 4.80 15.33 -10.12
N ALA A 413 4.25 15.07 -8.95
CA ALA A 413 3.40 16.01 -8.23
C ALA A 413 4.17 17.28 -7.77
N ALA A 414 5.37 17.11 -7.22
CA ALA A 414 6.23 18.21 -6.81
C ALA A 414 6.71 19.06 -7.99
N ALA A 415 7.10 18.43 -9.10
CA ALA A 415 7.51 19.11 -10.34
C ALA A 415 6.40 20.01 -10.87
N ARG A 416 5.17 19.49 -10.89
CA ARG A 416 3.98 20.20 -11.37
C ARG A 416 3.73 21.48 -10.58
N VAL A 417 3.72 21.43 -9.24
CA VAL A 417 3.47 22.60 -8.41
C VAL A 417 4.64 23.59 -8.38
N ALA A 418 5.87 23.10 -8.50
CA ALA A 418 7.05 23.94 -8.62
C ALA A 418 7.14 24.63 -10.00
N GLY A 419 6.48 24.09 -11.02
CA GLY A 419 6.52 24.58 -12.40
C GLY A 419 7.84 24.28 -13.11
N ILE A 420 8.46 23.12 -12.80
CA ILE A 420 9.73 22.66 -13.38
C ILE A 420 9.58 21.26 -13.99
N SER A 421 10.56 20.87 -14.80
CA SER A 421 10.60 19.52 -15.38
C SER A 421 10.78 18.45 -14.29
N GLU A 422 10.15 17.28 -14.45
CA GLU A 422 10.37 16.14 -13.57
C GLU A 422 11.84 15.70 -13.51
N ASN A 423 12.60 15.89 -14.62
CA ASN A 423 14.03 15.62 -14.67
C ASN A 423 14.86 16.54 -13.77
N SER A 424 14.28 17.66 -13.35
CA SER A 424 14.90 18.61 -12.41
C SER A 424 14.44 18.38 -10.97
N VAL A 425 13.82 17.23 -10.67
CA VAL A 425 13.39 16.86 -9.32
C VAL A 425 14.01 15.54 -8.91
N THR A 426 14.66 15.53 -7.75
CA THR A 426 15.17 14.31 -7.11
C THR A 426 14.39 14.05 -5.81
N ILE A 427 13.80 12.87 -5.72
CA ILE A 427 13.25 12.35 -4.45
C ILE A 427 14.30 11.47 -3.80
N HIS A 428 14.61 11.75 -2.54
CA HIS A 428 15.45 10.94 -1.67
C HIS A 428 14.52 10.17 -0.72
N PRO A 429 14.22 8.88 -1.02
CA PRO A 429 13.35 8.09 -0.15
C PRO A 429 14.00 7.88 1.21
N MET A 430 13.26 8.22 2.27
CA MET A 430 13.68 8.03 3.66
C MET A 430 12.96 6.82 4.27
N MET A 431 13.53 6.24 5.34
CA MET A 431 12.79 5.30 6.17
C MET A 431 11.53 5.97 6.71
N ALA A 432 10.47 5.20 6.87
CA ALA A 432 9.22 5.71 7.39
C ALA A 432 8.92 5.15 8.79
N GLY A 433 8.51 6.02 9.70
CA GLY A 433 7.98 5.67 11.01
C GLY A 433 6.51 5.21 10.95
N GLY A 434 6.25 4.18 10.11
CA GLY A 434 4.91 3.70 9.78
C GLY A 434 4.31 4.40 8.55
N SER A 435 3.33 3.76 7.94
CA SER A 435 2.56 4.33 6.82
C SER A 435 1.15 3.78 6.76
N PHE A 436 0.99 2.44 6.65
CA PHE A 436 -0.29 1.73 6.53
C PHE A 436 -1.13 2.12 5.30
N GLY A 437 -0.53 2.84 4.32
CA GLY A 437 -1.16 3.40 3.12
C GLY A 437 -1.00 4.92 2.99
N ALA A 438 -0.97 5.67 4.10
CA ALA A 438 -0.94 7.13 4.11
C ALA A 438 0.17 7.74 3.24
N LYS A 439 1.37 7.14 3.21
CA LYS A 439 2.54 7.67 2.49
C LYS A 439 2.57 7.30 0.99
N LEU A 440 1.46 6.78 0.43
CA LEU A 440 1.19 6.79 -1.01
C LEU A 440 0.89 8.21 -1.51
N GLU A 441 0.32 9.05 -0.65
CA GLU A 441 -0.09 10.40 -0.99
C GLU A 441 1.10 11.36 -1.14
N SER A 442 0.97 12.28 -2.09
CA SER A 442 2.05 13.22 -2.46
C SER A 442 1.83 14.65 -1.96
N LEU A 443 0.79 14.91 -1.16
CA LEU A 443 0.41 16.27 -0.77
C LEU A 443 1.52 16.99 0.01
N VAL A 444 2.19 16.32 0.94
CA VAL A 444 3.29 16.91 1.72
C VAL A 444 4.48 17.29 0.81
N ALA A 445 4.76 16.51 -0.24
CA ALA A 445 5.81 16.85 -1.21
C ALA A 445 5.45 18.11 -2.01
N GLN A 446 4.19 18.26 -2.40
CA GLN A 446 3.69 19.45 -3.09
C GLN A 446 3.78 20.70 -2.20
N GLN A 447 3.36 20.58 -0.96
CA GLN A 447 3.42 21.68 0.03
C GLN A 447 4.86 22.08 0.31
N ALA A 448 5.77 21.14 0.56
CA ALA A 448 7.18 21.41 0.80
C ALA A 448 7.87 22.04 -0.43
N ALA A 449 7.52 21.60 -1.65
CA ALA A 449 8.03 22.20 -2.89
C ALA A 449 7.58 23.64 -3.06
N LEU A 450 6.33 23.97 -2.76
CA LEU A 450 5.84 25.34 -2.76
C LEU A 450 6.54 26.21 -1.70
N LEU A 451 6.69 25.69 -0.49
CA LEU A 451 7.33 26.41 0.61
C LEU A 451 8.79 26.75 0.31
N THR A 452 9.60 25.79 -0.17
CA THR A 452 10.99 26.10 -0.52
C THR A 452 11.10 27.11 -1.69
N LYS A 453 10.15 27.08 -2.63
CA LYS A 453 10.09 28.04 -3.75
C LYS A 453 9.79 29.46 -3.25
N GLU A 454 8.84 29.62 -2.35
CA GLU A 454 8.45 30.93 -1.78
C GLU A 454 9.50 31.48 -0.80
N VAL A 455 10.14 30.60 -0.02
CA VAL A 455 11.12 30.99 1.01
C VAL A 455 12.53 31.19 0.45
N GLY A 456 12.86 30.54 -0.67
CA GLY A 456 14.19 30.57 -1.29
C GLY A 456 15.29 29.90 -0.45
N LYS A 457 14.91 28.99 0.46
CA LYS A 457 15.81 28.24 1.37
C LYS A 457 15.33 26.80 1.50
N PRO A 458 16.21 25.89 1.99
CA PRO A 458 15.73 24.57 2.41
C PRO A 458 14.63 24.70 3.47
N VAL A 459 13.52 23.98 3.30
CA VAL A 459 12.39 23.98 4.25
C VAL A 459 12.03 22.55 4.64
N GLN A 460 11.96 22.29 5.92
CA GLN A 460 11.37 21.07 6.46
C GLN A 460 9.95 21.38 6.91
N LEU A 461 8.97 20.78 6.22
CA LEU A 461 7.57 20.80 6.61
C LEU A 461 7.25 19.53 7.40
N THR A 462 6.72 19.71 8.61
CA THR A 462 6.17 18.60 9.41
C THR A 462 4.76 18.96 9.85
N TRP A 463 3.79 18.11 9.52
CA TRP A 463 2.43 18.27 10.02
C TRP A 463 2.39 17.99 11.52
N SER A 464 1.57 18.72 12.26
CA SER A 464 1.25 18.33 13.63
C SER A 464 0.42 17.03 13.63
N ARG A 465 0.34 16.33 14.75
CA ARG A 465 -0.53 15.16 14.87
C ARG A 465 -2.00 15.50 14.57
N ALA A 466 -2.45 16.66 15.00
CA ALA A 466 -3.80 17.12 14.70
C ALA A 466 -4.03 17.31 13.20
N GLU A 467 -3.08 17.93 12.48
CA GLU A 467 -3.17 18.08 11.03
C GLU A 467 -3.16 16.72 10.29
N ASP A 468 -2.33 15.79 10.76
CA ASP A 468 -2.22 14.44 10.20
C ASP A 468 -3.54 13.66 10.34
N PHE A 469 -4.25 13.81 11.46
CA PHE A 469 -5.54 13.17 11.68
C PHE A 469 -6.70 13.89 10.96
N LEU A 470 -6.71 15.22 10.97
CA LEU A 470 -7.75 16.03 10.33
C LEU A 470 -7.75 15.91 8.79
N HIS A 471 -6.59 15.63 8.20
CA HIS A 471 -6.39 15.60 6.75
C HIS A 471 -5.86 14.28 6.24
N ASP A 472 -6.12 13.20 7.00
CA ASP A 472 -5.83 11.83 6.57
C ASP A 472 -6.63 11.47 5.29
N ARG A 473 -6.22 10.41 4.62
CA ARG A 473 -6.97 9.73 3.57
C ARG A 473 -7.55 8.47 4.18
N TYR A 474 -8.66 8.65 4.88
CA TYR A 474 -9.24 7.63 5.76
C TYR A 474 -9.52 6.31 5.03
N ARG A 475 -9.43 5.19 5.77
CA ARG A 475 -10.13 3.98 5.33
C ARG A 475 -11.61 4.34 5.20
N PRO A 476 -12.26 4.07 4.06
CA PRO A 476 -13.64 4.47 3.85
C PRO A 476 -14.58 3.88 4.91
N ALA A 477 -15.60 4.64 5.27
CA ALA A 477 -16.81 4.10 5.86
C ALA A 477 -17.55 3.30 4.79
N ALA A 478 -18.17 2.19 5.18
CA ALA A 478 -18.92 1.34 4.26
C ALA A 478 -20.13 0.71 4.96
N ARG A 479 -21.20 0.43 4.19
CA ARG A 479 -22.38 -0.27 4.63
C ARG A 479 -22.69 -1.42 3.67
N ALA A 480 -23.00 -2.59 4.20
CA ALA A 480 -23.27 -3.77 3.39
C ALA A 480 -24.60 -4.40 3.74
N ARG A 481 -25.33 -4.87 2.73
CA ARG A 481 -26.48 -5.76 2.88
C ARG A 481 -26.13 -7.08 2.23
N LEU A 482 -26.01 -8.13 3.05
CA LEU A 482 -25.77 -9.48 2.60
C LEU A 482 -27.05 -10.28 2.63
N SER A 483 -27.22 -11.14 1.64
CA SER A 483 -28.38 -12.03 1.53
C SER A 483 -27.93 -13.41 1.05
N ALA A 484 -28.43 -14.45 1.66
CA ALA A 484 -28.12 -15.82 1.29
C ALA A 484 -29.34 -16.73 1.38
N ARG A 485 -29.33 -17.77 0.55
CA ARG A 485 -30.26 -18.90 0.66
C ARG A 485 -29.51 -20.15 1.09
N LEU A 486 -30.00 -20.82 2.10
CA LEU A 486 -29.54 -22.14 2.47
C LEU A 486 -30.35 -23.20 1.72
N SER A 487 -29.70 -24.26 1.31
CA SER A 487 -30.33 -25.48 0.80
C SER A 487 -30.84 -26.34 1.97
N PRO A 488 -31.70 -27.35 1.73
CA PRO A 488 -32.24 -28.19 2.80
C PRO A 488 -31.20 -28.95 3.64
N ASN A 489 -29.98 -29.15 3.09
CA ASN A 489 -28.84 -29.75 3.81
C ASN A 489 -27.96 -28.72 4.52
N GLY A 490 -28.36 -27.45 4.56
CA GLY A 490 -27.66 -26.37 5.24
C GLY A 490 -26.57 -25.70 4.40
N ALA A 491 -26.22 -26.17 3.18
CA ALA A 491 -25.22 -25.54 2.35
C ALA A 491 -25.72 -24.21 1.76
N VAL A 492 -24.82 -23.26 1.50
CA VAL A 492 -25.16 -21.97 0.88
C VAL A 492 -25.41 -22.18 -0.63
N ALA A 493 -26.66 -22.07 -1.07
CA ALA A 493 -27.06 -22.22 -2.46
C ALA A 493 -26.94 -20.94 -3.28
N GLY A 494 -27.08 -19.78 -2.64
CA GLY A 494 -26.95 -18.47 -3.26
C GLY A 494 -26.49 -17.42 -2.28
N TRP A 495 -25.71 -16.45 -2.78
CA TRP A 495 -25.11 -15.37 -2.00
C TRP A 495 -25.15 -14.06 -2.78
N LEU A 496 -25.63 -12.99 -2.14
CA LEU A 496 -25.59 -11.64 -2.68
C LEU A 496 -24.97 -10.70 -1.65
N ALA A 497 -23.91 -10.00 -2.04
CA ALA A 497 -23.32 -8.92 -1.27
C ALA A 497 -23.52 -7.58 -2.01
N LYS A 498 -24.27 -6.66 -1.41
CA LYS A 498 -24.39 -5.28 -1.83
C LYS A 498 -23.59 -4.43 -0.87
N ILE A 499 -22.62 -3.64 -1.39
CA ILE A 499 -21.72 -2.86 -0.56
C ILE A 499 -21.73 -1.40 -1.05
N ALA A 500 -22.22 -0.50 -0.19
CA ALA A 500 -22.11 0.94 -0.38
C ALA A 500 -20.80 1.42 0.24
N ALA A 501 -19.95 2.01 -0.60
CA ALA A 501 -18.66 2.57 -0.21
C ALA A 501 -18.21 3.64 -1.21
N PRO A 502 -17.36 4.59 -0.83
CA PRO A 502 -16.70 5.49 -1.79
C PRO A 502 -15.85 4.73 -2.80
N SER A 503 -15.69 5.31 -3.99
CA SER A 503 -14.85 4.76 -5.07
C SER A 503 -13.37 5.02 -4.80
N VAL A 504 -12.79 4.33 -3.80
CA VAL A 504 -11.44 4.57 -3.29
C VAL A 504 -10.35 4.43 -4.35
N GLY A 505 -10.45 3.44 -5.22
CA GLY A 505 -9.48 3.20 -6.31
C GLY A 505 -9.56 4.29 -7.37
N HIS A 506 -10.77 4.77 -7.71
CA HIS A 506 -10.96 5.89 -8.64
C HIS A 506 -10.41 7.19 -8.06
N GLU A 507 -10.70 7.49 -6.78
CA GLU A 507 -10.17 8.68 -6.11
C GLU A 507 -8.63 8.65 -6.05
N LEU A 508 -8.04 7.54 -5.66
CA LEU A 508 -6.58 7.37 -5.61
C LEU A 508 -5.97 7.57 -7.01
N THR A 509 -6.55 6.92 -8.03
CA THR A 509 -6.10 7.05 -9.41
C THR A 509 -6.17 8.50 -9.88
N GLY A 510 -7.27 9.19 -9.62
CA GLY A 510 -7.45 10.60 -9.96
C GLY A 510 -6.42 11.51 -9.29
N ARG A 511 -6.11 11.29 -8.01
CA ARG A 511 -5.11 12.09 -7.27
C ARG A 511 -3.68 11.82 -7.72
N LEU A 512 -3.33 10.56 -7.91
CA LEU A 512 -1.94 10.15 -8.17
C LEU A 512 -1.59 10.15 -9.66
N LEU A 513 -2.51 9.70 -10.52
CA LEU A 513 -2.31 9.56 -11.96
C LEU A 513 -3.12 10.56 -12.80
N GLY A 514 -3.79 11.54 -12.19
CA GLY A 514 -4.65 12.51 -12.90
C GLY A 514 -3.99 13.32 -14.01
N GLY A 515 -2.64 13.33 -14.10
CA GLY A 515 -1.86 13.86 -15.22
C GLY A 515 -1.43 12.80 -16.23
N ASP A 516 -1.75 11.52 -16.00
CA ASP A 516 -1.39 10.40 -16.88
C ASP A 516 -2.46 10.17 -17.93
N LEU A 517 -2.08 10.35 -19.20
CA LEU A 517 -3.01 10.22 -20.33
C LEU A 517 -3.56 8.79 -20.47
N ALA A 518 -2.73 7.78 -20.18
CA ALA A 518 -3.15 6.37 -20.32
C ALA A 518 -4.19 6.00 -19.26
N ALA A 519 -3.99 6.42 -18.01
CA ALA A 519 -4.94 6.22 -16.92
C ALA A 519 -6.25 6.99 -17.17
N SER A 520 -6.17 8.25 -17.61
CA SER A 520 -7.33 9.08 -17.92
C SER A 520 -8.17 8.52 -19.08
N LEU A 521 -7.52 8.00 -20.13
CA LEU A 521 -8.19 7.36 -21.26
C LEU A 521 -8.86 6.04 -20.84
N SER A 522 -8.19 5.23 -20.00
CA SER A 522 -8.73 3.96 -19.52
C SER A 522 -10.02 4.17 -18.70
N LEU A 523 -10.03 5.15 -17.79
CA LEU A 523 -11.21 5.52 -16.99
C LEU A 523 -12.33 6.11 -17.83
N SER A 524 -12.00 6.76 -18.97
CA SER A 524 -12.97 7.40 -19.86
C SER A 524 -13.61 6.44 -20.87
N LEU A 525 -13.16 5.17 -20.94
CA LEU A 525 -13.74 4.19 -21.86
C LEU A 525 -15.13 3.73 -21.38
N PRO A 526 -16.07 3.41 -22.32
CA PRO A 526 -17.39 2.90 -21.93
C PRO A 526 -17.29 1.68 -21.01
N GLY A 527 -17.90 1.78 -19.82
CA GLY A 527 -17.80 0.81 -18.72
C GLY A 527 -16.56 0.96 -17.83
N GLY A 528 -15.72 1.98 -18.06
CA GLY A 528 -14.78 2.50 -17.06
C GLY A 528 -15.48 3.54 -16.19
N GLY A 529 -15.23 3.53 -14.90
CA GLY A 529 -15.73 4.57 -13.99
C GLY A 529 -17.15 4.39 -13.44
N VAL A 530 -17.80 3.24 -13.66
CA VAL A 530 -19.17 3.02 -13.16
C VAL A 530 -19.17 2.22 -11.85
N GLY A 531 -18.25 1.27 -11.64
CA GLY A 531 -18.09 0.55 -10.39
C GLY A 531 -16.61 0.48 -10.03
N ASP A 532 -16.29 0.53 -8.76
CA ASP A 532 -14.92 0.43 -8.26
C ASP A 532 -14.70 -0.94 -7.64
N ALA A 533 -13.93 -1.78 -8.33
CA ALA A 533 -13.62 -3.12 -7.85
C ALA A 533 -12.73 -3.09 -6.58
N SER A 534 -11.93 -2.02 -6.40
CA SER A 534 -11.11 -1.83 -5.20
C SER A 534 -11.97 -1.60 -3.96
N ALA A 535 -13.13 -0.95 -4.11
CA ALA A 535 -14.05 -0.65 -3.00
C ALA A 535 -14.77 -1.88 -2.42
N VAL A 536 -14.77 -3.01 -3.13
CA VAL A 536 -15.44 -4.26 -2.70
C VAL A 536 -14.49 -5.46 -2.72
N GLU A 537 -13.20 -5.23 -2.81
CA GLU A 537 -12.19 -6.29 -2.83
C GLU A 537 -12.30 -7.13 -1.56
N GLY A 538 -12.22 -8.45 -1.68
CA GLY A 538 -12.39 -9.38 -0.55
C GLY A 538 -13.84 -9.72 -0.19
N ALA A 539 -14.84 -9.17 -0.90
CA ALA A 539 -16.25 -9.52 -0.70
C ALA A 539 -16.70 -10.71 -1.54
N GLU A 540 -15.95 -11.10 -2.56
CA GLU A 540 -16.18 -12.33 -3.30
C GLU A 540 -15.96 -13.52 -2.37
N PRO A 541 -16.94 -14.46 -2.29
CA PRO A 541 -16.82 -15.57 -1.35
C PRO A 541 -15.65 -16.48 -1.72
N ILE A 542 -14.79 -16.77 -0.73
CA ILE A 542 -13.71 -17.78 -0.84
C ILE A 542 -14.22 -19.21 -0.77
N TYR A 543 -15.49 -19.38 -0.45
CA TYR A 543 -16.19 -20.64 -0.30
C TYR A 543 -16.78 -21.09 -1.64
N ALA A 544 -16.92 -22.40 -1.85
CA ALA A 544 -17.52 -22.98 -3.03
C ALA A 544 -19.04 -22.76 -3.08
N ILE A 545 -19.47 -21.53 -3.27
CA ILE A 545 -20.86 -21.12 -3.40
C ILE A 545 -21.20 -21.07 -4.89
N PRO A 546 -22.19 -21.88 -5.38
CA PRO A 546 -22.43 -22.05 -6.80
C PRO A 546 -23.04 -20.81 -7.49
N ASN A 547 -23.82 -20.04 -6.75
CA ASN A 547 -24.48 -18.84 -7.29
C ASN A 547 -24.18 -17.65 -6.38
N TYR A 548 -23.40 -16.69 -6.86
CA TYR A 548 -23.11 -15.49 -6.07
C TYR A 548 -23.06 -14.24 -6.93
N ALA A 549 -23.21 -13.11 -6.25
CA ALA A 549 -22.99 -11.79 -6.83
C ALA A 549 -22.44 -10.82 -5.78
N VAL A 550 -21.58 -9.92 -6.24
CA VAL A 550 -21.04 -8.80 -5.48
C VAL A 550 -21.33 -7.52 -6.24
N ASP A 551 -22.04 -6.60 -5.63
CA ASP A 551 -22.39 -5.29 -6.18
C ASP A 551 -21.73 -4.17 -5.39
N HIS A 552 -21.07 -3.27 -6.08
CA HIS A 552 -20.63 -1.98 -5.54
C HIS A 552 -21.73 -0.94 -5.74
N HIS A 553 -22.09 -0.26 -4.67
CA HIS A 553 -22.98 0.88 -4.65
C HIS A 553 -22.16 2.14 -4.33
N PRO A 554 -21.74 2.93 -5.33
CA PRO A 554 -20.89 4.10 -5.12
C PRO A 554 -21.55 5.11 -4.18
N ALA A 555 -20.88 5.48 -3.10
CA ALA A 555 -21.37 6.45 -2.12
C ALA A 555 -20.47 7.67 -2.07
N GLU A 556 -21.04 8.86 -2.29
CA GLU A 556 -20.33 10.12 -2.16
C GLU A 556 -20.49 10.65 -0.73
N ILE A 557 -19.55 10.34 0.14
CA ILE A 557 -19.61 10.70 1.56
C ILE A 557 -19.01 12.08 1.88
N GLY A 558 -18.44 12.79 0.87
CA GLY A 558 -17.85 14.12 1.05
C GLY A 558 -16.51 14.16 1.78
N VAL A 559 -15.99 13.00 2.23
CA VAL A 559 -14.70 12.88 2.92
C VAL A 559 -13.68 12.21 2.00
N PRO A 560 -12.46 12.76 1.86
CA PRO A 560 -11.42 12.13 1.04
C PRO A 560 -10.98 10.79 1.65
N VAL A 561 -11.01 9.74 0.85
CA VAL A 561 -10.60 8.39 1.26
C VAL A 561 -9.34 7.94 0.54
N GLY A 562 -8.67 6.91 1.05
CA GLY A 562 -7.45 6.35 0.47
C GLY A 562 -7.22 4.89 0.85
N GLU A 563 -6.08 4.38 0.40
CA GLU A 563 -5.65 3.02 0.71
C GLU A 563 -5.23 2.90 2.17
N TRP A 564 -5.81 1.94 2.84
CA TRP A 564 -5.50 1.59 4.22
C TRP A 564 -5.03 0.13 4.28
N ARG A 565 -4.23 -0.26 5.28
CA ARG A 565 -3.67 -1.62 5.40
C ARG A 565 -4.73 -2.69 5.15
N SER A 566 -4.57 -3.48 4.10
CA SER A 566 -5.50 -4.49 3.54
C SER A 566 -6.63 -3.94 2.65
N GLY A 567 -6.70 -2.64 2.38
CA GLY A 567 -7.74 -2.05 1.53
C GLY A 567 -9.16 -2.43 1.95
N ALA A 568 -10.05 -2.68 1.00
CA ALA A 568 -11.42 -3.10 1.26
C ALA A 568 -11.54 -4.45 1.97
N HIS A 569 -10.54 -5.34 1.89
CA HIS A 569 -10.53 -6.59 2.65
C HIS A 569 -10.73 -6.37 4.15
N SER A 570 -10.27 -5.21 4.68
CA SER A 570 -10.39 -4.86 6.09
C SER A 570 -11.83 -4.75 6.60
N TYR A 571 -12.79 -4.43 5.71
CA TYR A 571 -14.22 -4.40 6.05
C TYR A 571 -15.02 -5.49 5.34
N SER A 572 -14.67 -5.87 4.12
CA SER A 572 -15.37 -6.92 3.38
C SER A 572 -15.27 -8.26 4.11
N CYS A 573 -14.12 -8.59 4.69
CA CYS A 573 -13.97 -9.80 5.50
C CYS A 573 -14.84 -9.76 6.77
N PHE A 574 -14.96 -8.59 7.42
CA PHE A 574 -15.88 -8.44 8.55
C PHE A 574 -17.32 -8.74 8.14
N PHE A 575 -17.77 -8.22 7.01
CA PHE A 575 -19.11 -8.47 6.49
C PHE A 575 -19.32 -9.95 6.15
N THR A 576 -18.40 -10.53 5.36
CA THR A 576 -18.57 -11.90 4.84
C THR A 576 -18.42 -12.95 5.93
N GLU A 577 -17.39 -12.88 6.77
CA GLU A 577 -17.10 -13.88 7.78
C GLU A 577 -18.05 -13.83 8.99
N SER A 578 -18.55 -12.65 9.35
CA SER A 578 -19.61 -12.53 10.34
C SER A 578 -20.93 -13.10 9.82
N PHE A 579 -21.25 -12.85 8.53
CA PHE A 579 -22.47 -13.40 7.93
C PHE A 579 -22.40 -14.91 7.71
N ILE A 580 -21.24 -15.46 7.34
CA ILE A 580 -21.01 -16.93 7.27
C ILE A 580 -21.27 -17.58 8.65
N ASP A 581 -20.87 -16.92 9.72
CA ASP A 581 -21.12 -17.41 11.08
C ASP A 581 -22.62 -17.38 11.43
N GLU A 582 -23.35 -16.32 11.02
CA GLU A 582 -24.79 -16.26 11.15
C GLU A 582 -25.51 -17.38 10.37
N LEU A 583 -25.04 -17.65 9.14
CA LEU A 583 -25.58 -18.73 8.31
C LEU A 583 -25.33 -20.12 8.92
N ALA A 584 -24.16 -20.35 9.51
CA ALA A 584 -23.85 -21.57 10.24
C ALA A 584 -24.82 -21.79 11.39
N HIS A 585 -25.10 -20.72 12.15
CA HIS A 585 -26.08 -20.76 13.26
C HIS A 585 -27.50 -21.05 12.77
N VAL A 586 -27.97 -20.40 11.69
CA VAL A 586 -29.29 -20.65 11.08
C VAL A 586 -29.38 -22.08 10.54
N ALA A 587 -28.30 -22.61 9.96
CA ALA A 587 -28.24 -23.98 9.48
C ALA A 587 -28.17 -25.03 10.61
N GLY A 588 -27.92 -24.61 11.86
CA GLY A 588 -27.71 -25.53 12.99
C GLY A 588 -26.42 -26.34 12.84
N ILE A 589 -25.44 -25.84 12.08
CA ILE A 589 -24.16 -26.49 11.83
C ILE A 589 -23.07 -25.71 12.57
N GLU A 590 -22.17 -26.43 13.23
CA GLU A 590 -21.05 -25.86 13.96
C GLU A 590 -20.14 -25.03 13.01
N ALA A 591 -19.71 -23.84 13.46
CA ALA A 591 -19.11 -22.81 12.63
C ALA A 591 -17.83 -23.23 11.88
N HIS A 592 -16.96 -24.05 12.49
CA HIS A 592 -15.77 -24.59 11.83
C HIS A 592 -16.17 -25.62 10.76
N SER A 593 -17.04 -26.57 11.11
CA SER A 593 -17.54 -27.62 10.20
C SER A 593 -18.27 -27.02 9.00
N PHE A 594 -19.05 -25.95 9.22
CA PHE A 594 -19.75 -25.23 8.16
C PHE A 594 -18.77 -24.67 7.13
N ARG A 595 -17.70 -24.00 7.58
CA ARG A 595 -16.65 -23.44 6.72
C ARG A 595 -15.90 -24.53 5.98
N ILE A 596 -15.44 -25.57 6.68
CA ILE A 596 -14.69 -26.69 6.10
C ILE A 596 -15.48 -27.38 4.98
N SER A 597 -16.80 -27.55 5.16
CA SER A 597 -17.66 -28.19 4.16
C SER A 597 -17.67 -27.48 2.79
N MET A 598 -17.35 -26.19 2.78
CA MET A 598 -17.36 -25.33 1.59
C MET A 598 -15.95 -25.01 1.07
N LEU A 599 -14.87 -25.47 1.71
CA LEU A 599 -13.49 -25.17 1.33
C LEU A 599 -12.82 -26.25 0.47
N GLY A 600 -13.59 -27.12 -0.19
CA GLY A 600 -13.05 -28.22 -1.01
C GLY A 600 -12.10 -27.76 -2.14
N GLY A 601 -12.26 -26.54 -2.64
CA GLY A 601 -11.36 -25.91 -3.63
C GLY A 601 -10.11 -25.21 -3.05
N GLU A 602 -10.07 -25.01 -1.72
CA GLU A 602 -9.06 -24.19 -1.04
C GLU A 602 -8.34 -24.96 0.09
N PRO A 603 -7.56 -26.01 -0.25
CA PRO A 603 -6.98 -26.89 0.77
C PRO A 603 -5.97 -26.19 1.69
N ARG A 604 -5.28 -25.14 1.23
CA ARG A 604 -4.37 -24.33 2.05
C ARG A 604 -5.14 -23.58 3.13
N LEU A 605 -6.29 -22.98 2.80
CA LEU A 605 -7.14 -22.30 3.76
C LEU A 605 -7.82 -23.28 4.74
N ALA A 606 -8.29 -24.41 4.24
CA ALA A 606 -8.85 -25.49 5.10
C ALA A 606 -7.82 -25.98 6.12
N ARG A 607 -6.52 -26.10 5.71
CA ARG A 607 -5.43 -26.44 6.63
C ARG A 607 -5.22 -25.34 7.68
N CYS A 608 -5.22 -24.05 7.30
CA CYS A 608 -5.13 -22.96 8.27
C CYS A 608 -6.26 -23.02 9.29
N LEU A 609 -7.48 -23.24 8.83
CA LEU A 609 -8.67 -23.29 9.68
C LEU A 609 -8.63 -24.47 10.65
N SER A 610 -8.24 -25.66 10.19
CA SER A 610 -8.08 -26.84 11.05
C SER A 610 -6.94 -26.67 12.04
N THR A 611 -5.84 -26.04 11.63
CA THR A 611 -4.69 -25.77 12.51
C THR A 611 -5.07 -24.81 13.62
N VAL A 612 -5.76 -23.70 13.30
CA VAL A 612 -6.14 -22.71 14.31
C VAL A 612 -7.16 -23.28 15.31
N ALA A 613 -8.08 -24.12 14.86
CA ALA A 613 -9.03 -24.80 15.72
C ALA A 613 -8.35 -25.74 16.72
N SER A 614 -7.34 -26.50 16.25
CA SER A 614 -6.54 -27.39 17.11
C SER A 614 -5.69 -26.60 18.12
N LEU A 615 -4.95 -25.59 17.67
CA LEU A 615 -4.08 -24.79 18.54
C LEU A 615 -4.86 -23.94 19.54
N GLY A 616 -6.00 -23.40 19.13
CA GLY A 616 -6.88 -22.59 19.97
C GLY A 616 -7.75 -23.40 20.93
N GLY A 617 -7.78 -24.73 20.80
CA GLY A 617 -8.69 -25.57 21.60
C GLY A 617 -10.14 -25.26 21.32
N TRP A 618 -10.53 -25.16 20.04
CA TRP A 618 -11.87 -24.81 19.59
C TRP A 618 -12.96 -25.71 20.21
N GLN A 619 -13.95 -25.12 20.83
CA GLN A 619 -15.03 -25.77 21.54
C GLN A 619 -16.37 -25.71 20.80
N GLY A 620 -16.34 -25.41 19.49
CA GLY A 620 -17.54 -25.33 18.66
C GLY A 620 -18.26 -23.98 18.69
N GLY A 621 -17.72 -22.95 19.33
CA GLY A 621 -18.36 -21.64 19.46
C GLY A 621 -19.70 -21.72 20.20
N VAL A 622 -19.83 -22.67 21.13
CA VAL A 622 -21.07 -22.87 21.89
C VAL A 622 -21.35 -21.66 22.78
N PRO A 623 -22.64 -21.42 23.13
CA PRO A 623 -23.01 -20.34 24.03
C PRO A 623 -22.20 -20.34 25.33
N GLY A 624 -21.64 -19.21 25.69
CA GLY A 624 -20.78 -19.02 26.87
C GLY A 624 -19.29 -19.36 26.66
N SER A 625 -18.88 -19.91 25.50
CA SER A 625 -17.44 -20.21 25.23
C SER A 625 -16.61 -18.98 25.04
N GLY A 626 -17.17 -17.87 24.53
CA GLY A 626 -16.43 -16.68 24.16
C GLY A 626 -15.42 -16.90 23.02
N GLN A 627 -15.56 -17.99 22.26
CA GLN A 627 -14.69 -18.30 21.13
C GLN A 627 -15.35 -18.00 19.79
N GLY A 628 -14.61 -17.39 18.88
CA GLY A 628 -15.03 -17.09 17.51
C GLY A 628 -13.91 -17.35 16.51
N ILE A 629 -14.29 -17.74 15.30
CA ILE A 629 -13.32 -18.05 14.25
C ILE A 629 -13.67 -17.29 12.97
N ALA A 630 -12.63 -16.94 12.19
CA ALA A 630 -12.74 -16.38 10.85
C ALA A 630 -11.54 -16.77 10.01
N CYS A 631 -11.68 -16.76 8.68
CA CYS A 631 -10.58 -17.06 7.79
C CYS A 631 -10.58 -16.14 6.56
N HIS A 632 -9.42 -16.02 5.89
CA HIS A 632 -9.28 -15.14 4.75
C HIS A 632 -8.16 -15.58 3.81
N ALA A 633 -8.29 -15.20 2.54
CA ALA A 633 -7.24 -15.33 1.54
C ALA A 633 -6.87 -13.95 0.98
N PHE A 634 -5.59 -13.68 0.86
CA PHE A 634 -5.10 -12.39 0.39
C PHE A 634 -3.73 -12.52 -0.28
N ARG A 635 -3.64 -12.10 -1.54
CA ARG A 635 -2.36 -11.98 -2.26
C ARG A 635 -1.48 -13.23 -2.20
N GLY A 636 -2.06 -14.42 -2.35
CA GLY A 636 -1.36 -15.71 -2.37
C GLY A 636 -1.05 -16.29 -0.98
N SER A 637 -1.49 -15.63 0.08
CA SER A 637 -1.46 -16.12 1.45
C SER A 637 -2.85 -16.47 1.96
N TYR A 638 -2.90 -17.37 2.95
CA TYR A 638 -4.11 -17.86 3.59
C TYR A 638 -3.95 -17.77 5.11
N ILE A 639 -5.01 -17.39 5.80
CA ILE A 639 -5.02 -17.24 7.25
C ILE A 639 -6.35 -17.70 7.85
N ALA A 640 -6.28 -18.29 9.04
CA ALA A 640 -7.41 -18.40 9.92
C ALA A 640 -7.06 -17.81 11.30
N VAL A 641 -8.02 -17.19 11.95
CA VAL A 641 -7.89 -16.60 13.29
C VAL A 641 -8.98 -17.13 14.18
N LEU A 642 -8.61 -17.53 15.39
CA LEU A 642 -9.50 -17.78 16.51
C LEU A 642 -9.30 -16.66 17.53
N ALA A 643 -10.39 -16.06 17.99
CA ALA A 643 -10.41 -15.08 19.06
C ALA A 643 -11.13 -15.63 20.29
N GLU A 644 -10.60 -15.31 21.47
CA GLU A 644 -11.33 -15.44 22.73
C GLU A 644 -11.65 -14.04 23.25
N ALA A 645 -12.94 -13.70 23.34
CA ALA A 645 -13.40 -12.40 23.74
C ALA A 645 -14.64 -12.46 24.63
N THR A 646 -14.71 -11.55 25.58
CA THR A 646 -15.83 -11.43 26.53
C THR A 646 -16.25 -9.97 26.69
N MET A 647 -17.38 -9.77 27.32
CA MET A 647 -17.88 -8.47 27.74
C MET A 647 -17.77 -8.37 29.26
N GLU A 648 -16.92 -7.48 29.76
CA GLU A 648 -16.69 -7.24 31.18
C GLU A 648 -17.06 -5.79 31.52
N SER A 649 -18.09 -5.59 32.35
CA SER A 649 -18.55 -4.25 32.76
C SER A 649 -18.88 -3.28 31.61
N GLY A 650 -19.37 -3.81 30.48
CA GLY A 650 -19.69 -3.03 29.28
C GLY A 650 -18.50 -2.78 28.35
N GLU A 651 -17.30 -3.23 28.69
CA GLU A 651 -16.12 -3.15 27.85
C GLU A 651 -15.79 -4.50 27.20
N ILE A 652 -15.34 -4.46 25.95
CA ILE A 652 -14.91 -5.66 25.22
C ILE A 652 -13.47 -5.98 25.62
N LYS A 653 -13.25 -7.21 26.08
CA LYS A 653 -11.95 -7.73 26.40
C LYS A 653 -11.60 -8.90 25.50
N VAL A 654 -10.50 -8.76 24.78
CA VAL A 654 -9.92 -9.82 23.96
C VAL A 654 -8.80 -10.48 24.77
N ALA A 655 -9.02 -11.72 25.18
CA ALA A 655 -8.06 -12.44 26.01
C ALA A 655 -6.97 -13.13 25.17
N ARG A 656 -7.35 -13.64 23.99
CA ARG A 656 -6.45 -14.44 23.17
C ARG A 656 -6.74 -14.29 21.68
N LEU A 657 -5.68 -14.29 20.86
CA LEU A 657 -5.71 -14.39 19.40
C LEU A 657 -4.78 -15.53 18.95
N VAL A 658 -5.32 -16.50 18.26
CA VAL A 658 -4.55 -17.59 17.66
C VAL A 658 -4.67 -17.49 16.16
N ALA A 659 -3.55 -17.52 15.44
CA ALA A 659 -3.51 -17.44 13.98
C ALA A 659 -2.70 -18.60 13.39
N ALA A 660 -3.21 -19.18 12.30
CA ALA A 660 -2.49 -20.12 11.47
C ALA A 660 -2.40 -19.55 10.04
N VAL A 661 -1.19 -19.46 9.50
CA VAL A 661 -0.90 -18.76 8.24
C VAL A 661 -0.10 -19.65 7.29
N ASP A 662 -0.61 -19.82 6.07
CA ASP A 662 0.16 -20.37 4.95
C ASP A 662 0.49 -19.23 3.96
N CYS A 663 1.72 -18.75 4.00
CA CYS A 663 2.23 -17.70 3.12
C CYS A 663 3.20 -18.22 2.05
N GLY A 664 3.19 -19.50 1.75
CA GLY A 664 4.17 -20.09 0.84
C GLY A 664 5.57 -20.16 1.47
N ARG A 665 6.61 -20.23 0.63
CA ARG A 665 8.01 -20.21 1.07
C ARG A 665 8.31 -18.92 1.84
N GLN A 666 8.84 -19.09 3.03
CA GLN A 666 9.21 -17.98 3.90
C GLN A 666 10.65 -17.56 3.62
N ILE A 667 10.88 -16.29 3.33
CA ILE A 667 12.25 -15.76 3.17
C ILE A 667 12.89 -15.56 4.54
N ASN A 668 12.16 -14.91 5.47
CA ASN A 668 12.58 -14.71 6.84
C ASN A 668 11.37 -15.00 7.76
N PRO A 669 11.35 -16.16 8.42
CA PRO A 669 10.21 -16.56 9.26
C PRO A 669 9.93 -15.60 10.43
N ASP A 670 10.98 -15.03 11.02
CA ASP A 670 10.82 -14.09 12.14
C ASP A 670 10.16 -12.78 11.70
N ILE A 671 10.59 -12.21 10.56
CA ILE A 671 9.95 -11.03 9.97
C ILE A 671 8.50 -11.34 9.59
N ALA A 672 8.23 -12.52 9.01
CA ALA A 672 6.87 -12.94 8.69
C ALA A 672 6.00 -12.98 9.94
N ARG A 673 6.48 -13.58 11.03
CA ARG A 673 5.79 -13.61 12.33
C ARG A 673 5.52 -12.22 12.90
N GLN A 674 6.52 -11.32 12.88
CA GLN A 674 6.36 -9.92 13.31
C GLN A 674 5.27 -9.19 12.51
N GLN A 675 5.19 -9.44 11.20
CA GLN A 675 4.15 -8.82 10.35
C GLN A 675 2.75 -9.36 10.65
N ILE A 676 2.63 -10.66 10.92
CA ILE A 676 1.35 -11.28 11.31
C ILE A 676 0.92 -10.75 12.69
N GLU A 677 1.80 -10.76 13.68
CA GLU A 677 1.53 -10.23 15.02
C GLU A 677 1.07 -8.77 14.98
N GLY A 678 1.86 -7.91 14.32
CA GLY A 678 1.48 -6.51 14.13
C GLY A 678 0.20 -6.32 13.32
N GLY A 679 -0.15 -7.25 12.42
CA GLY A 679 -1.41 -7.27 11.68
C GLY A 679 -2.60 -7.63 12.57
N LEU A 680 -2.44 -8.61 13.46
CA LEU A 680 -3.48 -9.00 14.42
C LEU A 680 -3.80 -7.86 15.39
N VAL A 681 -2.77 -7.21 15.95
CA VAL A 681 -2.94 -6.03 16.83
C VAL A 681 -3.60 -4.87 16.09
N PHE A 682 -3.19 -4.62 14.84
CA PHE A 682 -3.77 -3.56 14.02
C PHE A 682 -5.25 -3.83 13.68
N GLY A 683 -5.60 -5.08 13.38
CA GLY A 683 -6.98 -5.52 13.17
C GLY A 683 -7.83 -5.42 14.43
N MET A 684 -7.27 -5.75 15.60
CA MET A 684 -7.94 -5.58 16.89
C MET A 684 -8.17 -4.09 17.20
N ALA A 685 -7.19 -3.23 16.96
CA ALA A 685 -7.35 -1.79 17.14
C ALA A 685 -8.49 -1.24 16.26
N ALA A 686 -8.59 -1.68 15.01
CA ALA A 686 -9.67 -1.29 14.12
C ALA A 686 -11.04 -1.86 14.53
N ALA A 687 -11.05 -3.04 15.14
CA ALA A 687 -12.26 -3.65 15.65
C ALA A 687 -12.83 -2.94 16.89
N LEU A 688 -11.96 -2.49 17.79
CA LEU A 688 -12.34 -1.96 19.10
C LEU A 688 -12.38 -0.42 19.19
N GLY A 689 -11.67 0.26 18.26
CA GLY A 689 -11.54 1.72 18.28
C GLY A 689 -11.02 2.23 16.94
N CYS A 690 -9.88 2.89 16.91
CA CYS A 690 -9.15 3.44 15.75
C CYS A 690 -10.05 4.06 14.65
N SER A 691 -11.12 4.73 15.06
CA SER A 691 -12.13 5.36 14.20
C SER A 691 -12.24 6.83 14.55
N THR A 692 -12.82 7.61 13.65
CA THR A 692 -13.13 9.01 13.89
C THR A 692 -14.51 9.34 13.33
N GLY A 693 -15.26 10.16 14.06
CA GLY A 693 -16.42 10.86 13.55
C GLY A 693 -16.03 12.09 12.76
N PHE A 694 -17.02 12.76 12.22
CA PHE A 694 -16.92 14.04 11.53
C PHE A 694 -17.94 15.01 12.09
N THR A 695 -17.51 16.24 12.29
CA THR A 695 -18.34 17.38 12.72
C THR A 695 -17.93 18.62 11.91
N GLU A 696 -18.86 19.27 11.27
CA GLU A 696 -18.65 20.51 10.52
C GLU A 696 -17.43 20.46 9.55
N ASN A 697 -17.37 19.41 8.73
CA ASN A 697 -16.33 19.19 7.72
C ASN A 697 -14.93 18.89 8.28
N LEU A 698 -14.79 18.53 9.54
CA LEU A 698 -13.53 18.15 10.17
C LEU A 698 -13.68 16.83 10.92
N ALA A 699 -12.62 16.03 10.92
CA ALA A 699 -12.54 14.86 11.77
C ALA A 699 -12.53 15.26 13.25
N ASP A 700 -13.14 14.43 14.09
CA ASP A 700 -13.21 14.70 15.53
C ASP A 700 -11.89 14.38 16.24
N ALA A 701 -11.20 13.34 15.81
CA ALA A 701 -9.92 12.92 16.39
C ALA A 701 -8.78 13.88 16.02
N ARG A 702 -7.96 14.25 17.01
CA ARG A 702 -6.79 15.15 16.86
C ARG A 702 -5.52 14.57 17.48
N ARG A 703 -5.63 13.54 18.29
CA ARG A 703 -4.52 12.88 19.01
C ARG A 703 -4.85 11.41 19.26
N PHE A 704 -3.83 10.65 19.62
CA PHE A 704 -3.98 9.20 19.87
C PHE A 704 -4.97 8.86 20.99
N SER A 705 -5.13 9.72 21.98
CA SER A 705 -6.13 9.51 23.05
C SER A 705 -7.58 9.57 22.56
N ASP A 706 -7.83 10.13 21.39
CA ASP A 706 -9.17 10.37 20.88
C ASP A 706 -9.69 9.16 20.04
N ILE A 707 -8.85 8.15 19.79
CA ILE A 707 -9.14 7.02 18.86
C ILE A 707 -9.04 5.64 19.51
N GLY A 708 -9.41 5.46 20.74
CA GLY A 708 -9.60 4.13 21.34
C GLY A 708 -8.53 3.05 21.02
N LEU A 709 -7.25 3.43 20.93
CA LEU A 709 -6.20 2.45 20.67
C LEU A 709 -6.00 1.52 21.86
N PRO A 710 -5.79 0.22 21.65
CA PRO A 710 -5.47 -0.70 22.73
C PRO A 710 -4.13 -0.32 23.38
N ARG A 711 -4.08 -0.41 24.69
CA ARG A 711 -2.86 -0.17 25.48
C ARG A 711 -2.09 -1.47 25.66
N LEU A 712 -0.86 -1.40 26.14
CA LEU A 712 -0.07 -2.60 26.42
C LEU A 712 -0.78 -3.54 27.44
N ALA A 713 -1.54 -2.99 28.36
CA ALA A 713 -2.33 -3.75 29.33
C ALA A 713 -3.54 -4.48 28.70
N ASP A 714 -3.98 -4.05 27.51
CA ASP A 714 -5.13 -4.61 26.80
C ASP A 714 -4.70 -5.64 25.76
N MET A 715 -3.38 -5.92 25.64
CA MET A 715 -2.85 -6.86 24.67
C MET A 715 -3.24 -8.30 25.01
N PRO A 716 -3.86 -9.03 24.05
CA PRO A 716 -4.18 -10.44 24.22
C PRO A 716 -2.93 -11.33 24.20
N GLU A 717 -3.07 -12.54 24.68
CA GLU A 717 -2.11 -13.59 24.34
C GLU A 717 -2.17 -13.87 22.82
N ILE A 718 -1.03 -13.82 22.13
CA ILE A 718 -0.95 -14.05 20.69
C ILE A 718 -0.15 -15.31 20.41
N THR A 719 -0.79 -16.27 19.71
CA THR A 719 -0.14 -17.49 19.23
C THR A 719 -0.20 -17.53 17.70
N ILE A 720 0.95 -17.74 17.04
CA ILE A 720 1.06 -17.75 15.57
C ILE A 720 1.74 -19.03 15.11
N GLU A 721 1.06 -19.77 14.24
CA GLU A 721 1.64 -20.91 13.51
C GLU A 721 1.87 -20.51 12.04
N LEU A 722 3.12 -20.56 11.61
CA LEU A 722 3.49 -20.41 10.21
C LEU A 722 3.56 -21.79 9.56
N ILE A 723 2.57 -22.10 8.75
CA ILE A 723 2.44 -23.41 8.11
C ILE A 723 3.52 -23.57 7.03
N ALA A 724 4.30 -24.63 7.10
CA ALA A 724 5.29 -24.94 6.08
C ALA A 724 4.63 -25.22 4.72
N SER A 725 5.11 -24.58 3.67
CA SER A 725 4.59 -24.67 2.32
C SER A 725 5.67 -24.42 1.29
N ASP A 726 5.66 -25.19 0.18
CA ASP A 726 6.58 -25.05 -0.96
C ASP A 726 6.02 -24.11 -2.06
N ALA A 727 4.81 -23.57 -1.85
CA ALA A 727 4.22 -22.60 -2.77
C ALA A 727 5.08 -21.34 -2.86
N ASP A 728 4.92 -20.58 -3.94
CA ASP A 728 5.60 -19.29 -4.09
C ASP A 728 5.24 -18.34 -2.94
N PRO A 729 6.16 -17.45 -2.53
CA PRO A 729 5.93 -16.51 -1.45
C PRO A 729 4.66 -15.68 -1.67
N GLY A 730 3.75 -15.69 -0.70
CA GLY A 730 2.58 -14.82 -0.64
C GLY A 730 2.87 -13.53 0.13
N GLY A 731 1.87 -12.64 0.17
CA GLY A 731 1.95 -11.40 0.95
C GLY A 731 1.69 -11.64 2.43
N VAL A 732 2.53 -11.09 3.32
CA VAL A 732 2.35 -11.22 4.78
C VAL A 732 2.08 -9.90 5.49
N GLY A 733 2.32 -8.76 4.83
CA GLY A 733 2.21 -7.44 5.44
C GLY A 733 0.79 -7.04 5.84
N GLU A 734 -0.22 -7.65 5.24
CA GLU A 734 -1.62 -7.19 5.33
C GLU A 734 -2.61 -8.30 5.70
N ILE A 735 -2.29 -9.57 5.40
CA ILE A 735 -3.22 -10.72 5.49
C ILE A 735 -3.82 -10.92 6.89
N ALA A 736 -3.13 -10.53 7.97
CA ALA A 736 -3.59 -10.77 9.33
C ALA A 736 -4.62 -9.75 9.84
N VAL A 737 -4.84 -8.64 9.13
CA VAL A 737 -5.80 -7.59 9.55
C VAL A 737 -7.26 -8.01 9.34
N PRO A 738 -7.68 -8.50 8.14
CA PRO A 738 -9.08 -8.74 7.82
C PRO A 738 -9.83 -9.70 8.75
N PRO A 739 -9.29 -10.87 9.14
CA PRO A 739 -10.06 -11.87 9.89
C PRO A 739 -10.22 -11.55 11.39
N VAL A 740 -9.54 -10.52 11.91
CA VAL A 740 -9.56 -10.25 13.37
C VAL A 740 -10.91 -9.72 13.84
N ALA A 741 -11.46 -8.72 13.15
CA ALA A 741 -12.74 -8.12 13.53
C ALA A 741 -13.88 -9.14 13.52
N PRO A 742 -14.08 -9.96 12.46
CA PRO A 742 -15.12 -10.98 12.48
C PRO A 742 -14.85 -12.10 13.50
N ALA A 743 -13.60 -12.49 13.74
CA ALA A 743 -13.29 -13.47 14.78
C ALA A 743 -13.72 -12.98 16.18
N ILE A 744 -13.41 -11.70 16.50
CA ILE A 744 -13.83 -11.07 17.78
C ILE A 744 -15.37 -10.94 17.83
N ALA A 745 -16.02 -10.48 16.76
CA ALA A 745 -17.47 -10.35 16.71
C ALA A 745 -18.20 -11.70 16.92
N ASN A 746 -17.69 -12.77 16.30
CA ASN A 746 -18.21 -14.12 16.46
C ASN A 746 -17.96 -14.66 17.88
N ALA A 747 -16.80 -14.35 18.50
CA ALA A 747 -16.53 -14.68 19.90
C ALA A 747 -17.49 -13.98 20.87
N LEU A 748 -17.74 -12.70 20.64
CA LEU A 748 -18.69 -11.93 21.46
C LEU A 748 -20.11 -12.46 21.31
N GLN A 749 -20.51 -12.87 20.10
CA GLN A 749 -21.81 -13.51 19.91
C GLN A 749 -21.91 -14.82 20.71
N ALA A 750 -20.89 -15.66 20.69
CA ALA A 750 -20.84 -16.87 21.50
C ALA A 750 -20.86 -16.58 23.01
N ALA A 751 -20.22 -15.50 23.45
CA ALA A 751 -20.20 -15.08 24.86
C ALA A 751 -21.53 -14.49 25.34
N THR A 752 -22.19 -13.66 24.51
CA THR A 752 -23.31 -12.80 24.93
C THR A 752 -24.65 -13.16 24.30
N GLY A 753 -24.65 -13.90 23.20
CA GLY A 753 -25.85 -14.14 22.37
C GLY A 753 -26.22 -12.97 21.45
N ILE A 754 -25.50 -11.84 21.51
CA ILE A 754 -25.76 -10.62 20.73
C ILE A 754 -24.88 -10.61 19.46
N ARG A 755 -25.45 -10.28 18.31
CA ARG A 755 -24.72 -10.08 17.06
C ARG A 755 -24.18 -8.66 16.95
N PHE A 756 -22.90 -8.55 16.69
CA PHE A 756 -22.20 -7.28 16.47
C PHE A 756 -22.02 -7.06 14.98
N ARG A 757 -22.69 -6.06 14.42
CA ARG A 757 -22.70 -5.78 12.97
C ARG A 757 -22.13 -4.41 12.61
N ARG A 758 -21.52 -3.70 13.58
CA ARG A 758 -20.87 -2.40 13.37
C ARG A 758 -19.43 -2.42 13.84
N LEU A 759 -18.55 -1.69 13.13
CA LEU A 759 -17.21 -1.37 13.58
C LEU A 759 -17.06 0.15 13.82
N PRO A 760 -16.45 0.56 14.92
CA PRO A 760 -15.96 -0.27 16.03
C PRO A 760 -17.06 -1.09 16.70
N LEU A 761 -16.67 -2.26 17.25
CA LEU A 761 -17.61 -3.14 17.96
C LEU A 761 -18.13 -2.43 19.21
N MET A 762 -19.42 -2.25 19.29
CA MET A 762 -20.12 -1.73 20.48
C MET A 762 -21.34 -2.59 20.73
N ALA A 763 -21.66 -2.83 21.99
CA ALA A 763 -22.96 -3.40 22.33
C ALA A 763 -24.02 -2.41 21.88
N GLU A 764 -24.85 -2.79 20.89
CA GLU A 764 -26.04 -2.01 20.59
C GLU A 764 -26.92 -2.05 21.84
N GLU A 765 -27.19 -0.89 22.41
CA GLU A 765 -28.33 -0.76 23.31
C GLU A 765 -29.56 -1.16 22.46
N ASN A 766 -30.23 -2.24 22.85
CA ASN A 766 -31.43 -2.72 22.18
C ASN A 766 -32.41 -1.54 22.07
N PRO A 767 -32.88 -1.16 20.86
CA PRO A 767 -33.89 -0.12 20.72
C PRO A 767 -35.19 -0.52 21.38
#